data_3c5fb7147f1e89b96ae12632310ce846
#
_entry.id   3c5fb7147f1e89b96ae12632310ce846
#
_cell.length_a   1.000
_cell.length_b   1.000
_cell.length_c   1.000
_cell.angle_alpha   90.00
_cell.angle_beta   90.00
_cell.angle_gamma   90.00
#
_symmetry.space_group_name_H-M   'P 1'
#
loop_
_entity.id
_entity.type
_entity.pdbx_description
1 polymer ?
#
loop_
_entity_poly.entity_id
_entity_poly.type
_entity_poly.pdbx_seq_one_letter_code
_entity_poly.pdbx_strand_id
1 'polypeptide(L)'
;MPVRAVDPDRVWLGNSFVEPRVTGTAALRAGEYRKAIRQFIEGAEAAKQKGDLVSVGRFLANQSGAHLMLGENRRAIRCLLDARTAAAGAGDLLTLQSIESNLATAYIATGDYEAAGAAAGRGAEIRVQAPDRERHVRTLMSFGRAMAKARGVDAAAPIWRNALAGAEAANSFSLEADILELWGYELSEQDSSRLDEAEEVLARAWYKRKLARDGRMPLTEGKLARLFRKRGNIAAARMWIDRTLRALDSGRKIPLSEWILRAEEARIASEEGRLRDGMNGFRRARRLVEEWRDKLPPMERSRLGAEKRMAHELVEGYLQTAGRLYRREPNPALAAEMFALIQNTRAWSIGATAETSGQVGPLYTEARRLEARWLAGEESARESLRVLRTSILEQETAGARDSQKSGGTLEAPGNGEAVLTYWLHEEGSWLWVWTKHGLVMTALAERETILKAAERFRKAIEAGDATAGELGLRLRAMLLGGLEKECLRAQRWDIVADDGLFQVPFGALPGKNGRYLAEDMELRLVPNALKHRSENTPARRFFAIADPIFNAADERRGRSWQWRRSAYATSGLPRLPGTRKEAEAAQAVWRKSGYETTVYTGAASGEEAVLARLTEWQPGIVHFATHTIEAQGRPRLALTLRGDGSPGLLTAEDIAALPVRTELVVMSACHSAGSEPAPGAGLLGLTRAWLTSGSRQVMSTLWPVGDESTAFFLAFYERLAADGNSRLPVAAALRQAQLACIRGGGVNARPRYWAGHVLFARR
;
A
#
# COMPACT_ATOMS: atom_id res chain seq x y z
N MET A 1 18.59 -5.43 11.59
CA MET A 1 19.43 -6.49 12.19
C MET A 1 20.20 -7.15 11.07
N PRO A 2 21.49 -7.47 11.23
CA PRO A 2 22.13 -8.32 10.26
C PRO A 2 21.48 -9.70 10.33
N VAL A 3 20.93 -10.13 9.20
CA VAL A 3 20.50 -11.52 9.02
C VAL A 3 21.75 -12.35 9.17
N ARG A 4 21.82 -13.20 10.19
CA ARG A 4 22.93 -14.17 10.28
C ARG A 4 22.65 -15.32 9.33
N ALA A 5 23.57 -15.54 8.41
CA ALA A 5 23.73 -16.88 7.84
C ALA A 5 23.87 -17.88 8.99
N VAL A 6 23.28 -19.04 8.85
CA VAL A 6 23.58 -20.18 9.76
C VAL A 6 25.09 -20.33 9.78
N ASP A 7 25.72 -20.33 10.98
CA ASP A 7 27.18 -20.43 11.08
C ASP A 7 27.63 -21.72 10.37
N PRO A 8 28.29 -21.60 9.21
CA PRO A 8 28.57 -22.77 8.38
C PRO A 8 29.59 -23.71 9.01
N ASP A 9 30.44 -23.21 9.92
CA ASP A 9 31.57 -23.99 10.39
C ASP A 9 31.23 -24.90 11.58
N ARG A 10 30.08 -24.64 12.26
CA ARG A 10 29.67 -25.43 13.45
C ARG A 10 28.62 -26.50 13.21
N VAL A 11 27.96 -26.50 12.06
CA VAL A 11 26.68 -27.25 11.90
C VAL A 11 26.64 -28.17 10.68
N TRP A 12 27.64 -28.16 9.80
CA TRP A 12 27.69 -29.04 8.63
C TRP A 12 28.35 -30.38 8.98
N LEU A 13 27.55 -31.41 9.06
CA LEU A 13 28.02 -32.80 9.22
C LEU A 13 28.26 -33.40 7.83
N GLY A 14 29.48 -33.31 7.32
CA GLY A 14 29.91 -33.94 6.07
C GLY A 14 30.51 -33.01 5.01
N ASN A 15 31.46 -33.56 4.24
CA ASN A 15 32.21 -32.85 3.20
C ASN A 15 31.44 -32.66 1.85
N SER A 16 30.15 -32.99 1.80
CA SER A 16 29.33 -32.80 0.61
C SER A 16 29.00 -31.31 0.44
N PHE A 17 29.18 -30.76 -0.77
CA PHE A 17 28.84 -29.36 -1.12
C PHE A 17 29.75 -28.27 -0.48
N VAL A 18 31.01 -28.62 -0.21
CA VAL A 18 31.97 -27.68 0.42
C VAL A 18 32.14 -26.40 -0.39
N GLU A 19 32.29 -26.51 -1.70
CA GLU A 19 32.57 -25.36 -2.57
C GLU A 19 31.44 -24.32 -2.58
N PRO A 20 30.18 -24.64 -2.90
CA PRO A 20 29.08 -23.68 -2.84
C PRO A 20 28.87 -23.12 -1.43
N ARG A 21 29.10 -23.90 -0.40
CA ARG A 21 29.03 -23.48 1.00
C ARG A 21 30.07 -22.42 1.34
N VAL A 22 31.34 -22.70 1.06
CA VAL A 22 32.47 -21.81 1.41
C VAL A 22 32.42 -20.54 0.58
N THR A 23 32.27 -20.65 -0.74
CA THR A 23 32.23 -19.52 -1.66
C THR A 23 31.00 -18.65 -1.46
N GLY A 24 29.81 -19.26 -1.23
CA GLY A 24 28.59 -18.54 -0.94
C GLY A 24 28.65 -17.76 0.38
N THR A 25 29.20 -18.41 1.43
CA THR A 25 29.36 -17.74 2.74
C THR A 25 30.41 -16.63 2.69
N ALA A 26 31.52 -16.85 2.00
CA ALA A 26 32.54 -15.81 1.79
C ALA A 26 31.96 -14.62 1.03
N ALA A 27 31.21 -14.84 -0.03
CA ALA A 27 30.53 -13.80 -0.79
C ALA A 27 29.50 -13.04 0.08
N LEU A 28 28.72 -13.74 0.91
CA LEU A 28 27.77 -13.14 1.84
C LEU A 28 28.47 -12.21 2.84
N ARG A 29 29.58 -12.66 3.43
CA ARG A 29 30.41 -11.85 4.36
C ARG A 29 31.06 -10.64 3.67
N ALA A 30 31.44 -10.79 2.40
CA ALA A 30 32.01 -9.70 1.59
C ALA A 30 30.96 -8.69 1.10
N GLY A 31 29.65 -8.95 1.31
CA GLY A 31 28.57 -8.12 0.79
C GLY A 31 28.27 -8.35 -0.68
N GLU A 32 28.82 -9.39 -1.29
CA GLU A 32 28.57 -9.82 -2.68
C GLU A 32 27.29 -10.67 -2.77
N TYR A 33 26.15 -10.10 -2.33
CA TYR A 33 24.90 -10.86 -2.10
C TYR A 33 24.39 -11.60 -3.34
N ARG A 34 24.51 -11.03 -4.53
CA ARG A 34 24.09 -11.69 -5.78
C ARG A 34 24.93 -12.94 -6.09
N LYS A 35 26.23 -12.89 -5.79
CA LYS A 35 27.14 -14.04 -5.93
C LYS A 35 26.81 -15.11 -4.90
N ALA A 36 26.56 -14.71 -3.64
CA ALA A 36 26.16 -15.60 -2.58
C ALA A 36 24.86 -16.37 -2.94
N ILE A 37 23.83 -15.66 -3.48
CA ILE A 37 22.58 -16.28 -3.91
C ILE A 37 22.84 -17.35 -4.97
N ARG A 38 23.63 -17.09 -5.99
CA ARG A 38 23.93 -18.09 -7.04
C ARG A 38 24.57 -19.35 -6.45
N GLN A 39 25.58 -19.17 -5.57
CA GLN A 39 26.27 -20.30 -4.94
C GLN A 39 25.34 -21.11 -4.02
N PHE A 40 24.44 -20.46 -3.29
CA PHE A 40 23.47 -21.16 -2.45
C PHE A 40 22.40 -21.88 -3.27
N ILE A 41 21.99 -21.36 -4.43
CA ILE A 41 21.09 -22.06 -5.38
C ILE A 41 21.78 -23.36 -5.88
N GLU A 42 23.01 -23.25 -6.39
CA GLU A 42 23.80 -24.39 -6.88
C GLU A 42 23.94 -25.46 -5.79
N GLY A 43 24.26 -25.04 -4.55
CA GLY A 43 24.35 -25.94 -3.42
C GLY A 43 23.03 -26.61 -3.03
N ALA A 44 21.91 -25.87 -3.05
CA ALA A 44 20.59 -26.38 -2.76
C ALA A 44 20.12 -27.41 -3.80
N GLU A 45 20.34 -27.13 -5.08
CA GLU A 45 20.01 -28.05 -6.16
C GLU A 45 20.83 -29.35 -6.11
N ALA A 46 22.15 -29.25 -5.89
CA ALA A 46 23.00 -30.41 -5.72
C ALA A 46 22.61 -31.27 -4.49
N ALA A 47 22.22 -30.60 -3.36
CA ALA A 47 21.74 -31.29 -2.18
C ALA A 47 20.40 -31.99 -2.43
N LYS A 48 19.48 -31.35 -3.17
CA LYS A 48 18.19 -31.90 -3.54
C LYS A 48 18.33 -33.16 -4.41
N GLN A 49 19.26 -33.14 -5.37
CA GLN A 49 19.56 -34.32 -6.20
C GLN A 49 20.04 -35.54 -5.39
N LYS A 50 20.71 -35.27 -4.26
CA LYS A 50 21.19 -36.34 -3.33
C LYS A 50 20.19 -36.70 -2.23
N GLY A 51 19.02 -36.06 -2.18
CA GLY A 51 18.03 -36.27 -1.12
C GLY A 51 18.45 -35.73 0.26
N ASP A 52 19.49 -34.89 0.34
CA ASP A 52 19.99 -34.29 1.59
C ASP A 52 19.15 -33.07 2.00
N LEU A 53 18.02 -33.33 2.67
CA LEU A 53 17.09 -32.29 3.13
C LEU A 53 17.71 -31.33 4.14
N VAL A 54 18.70 -31.80 4.95
CA VAL A 54 19.41 -30.93 5.91
C VAL A 54 20.16 -29.86 5.17
N SER A 55 20.97 -30.23 4.17
CA SER A 55 21.73 -29.28 3.35
C SER A 55 20.80 -28.37 2.52
N VAL A 56 19.71 -28.91 1.96
CA VAL A 56 18.69 -28.11 1.27
C VAL A 56 18.16 -27.00 2.16
N GLY A 57 17.69 -27.33 3.37
CA GLY A 57 17.18 -26.36 4.34
C GLY A 57 18.18 -25.26 4.68
N ARG A 58 19.44 -25.63 4.88
CA ARG A 58 20.52 -24.68 5.23
C ARG A 58 20.92 -23.77 4.07
N PHE A 59 21.02 -24.30 2.85
CA PHE A 59 21.30 -23.47 1.67
C PHE A 59 20.20 -22.47 1.41
N LEU A 60 18.94 -22.89 1.46
CA LEU A 60 17.79 -22.00 1.27
C LEU A 60 17.70 -20.93 2.38
N ALA A 61 17.99 -21.30 3.63
CA ALA A 61 18.05 -20.33 4.73
C ALA A 61 19.15 -19.30 4.52
N ASN A 62 20.34 -19.69 4.05
CA ASN A 62 21.43 -18.75 3.74
C ASN A 62 21.12 -17.90 2.51
N GLN A 63 20.49 -18.47 1.49
CA GLN A 63 20.00 -17.73 0.33
C GLN A 63 19.01 -16.65 0.75
N SER A 64 18.08 -16.96 1.65
CA SER A 64 17.12 -16.01 2.18
C SER A 64 17.81 -14.84 2.90
N GLY A 65 18.88 -15.12 3.62
CA GLY A 65 19.72 -14.10 4.26
C GLY A 65 20.27 -13.10 3.27
N ALA A 66 20.78 -13.57 2.15
CA ALA A 66 21.28 -12.70 1.08
C ALA A 66 20.15 -11.87 0.42
N HIS A 67 18.95 -12.45 0.25
CA HIS A 67 17.78 -11.72 -0.23
C HIS A 67 17.34 -10.62 0.75
N LEU A 68 17.34 -10.89 2.06
CA LEU A 68 17.01 -9.89 3.08
C LEU A 68 18.01 -8.72 3.07
N MET A 69 19.29 -9.00 2.89
CA MET A 69 20.32 -7.95 2.78
C MET A 69 20.17 -7.08 1.53
N LEU A 70 19.55 -7.62 0.48
CA LEU A 70 19.19 -6.87 -0.74
C LEU A 70 17.86 -6.14 -0.63
N GLY A 71 17.08 -6.31 0.46
CA GLY A 71 15.73 -5.79 0.59
C GLY A 71 14.69 -6.61 -0.19
N GLU A 72 15.04 -7.76 -0.73
CA GLU A 72 14.15 -8.66 -1.48
C GLU A 72 13.33 -9.54 -0.52
N ASN A 73 12.57 -8.89 0.37
CA ASN A 73 11.93 -9.52 1.53
C ASN A 73 10.99 -10.67 1.16
N ARG A 74 10.27 -10.57 0.04
CA ARG A 74 9.34 -11.62 -0.38
C ARG A 74 10.04 -12.85 -0.93
N ARG A 75 11.13 -12.65 -1.68
CA ARG A 75 11.98 -13.78 -2.11
C ARG A 75 12.60 -14.47 -0.90
N ALA A 76 13.01 -13.68 0.09
CA ALA A 76 13.49 -14.24 1.34
C ALA A 76 12.42 -15.07 2.05
N ILE A 77 11.15 -14.59 2.15
CA ILE A 77 10.03 -15.33 2.72
C ILE A 77 9.84 -16.68 2.01
N ARG A 78 9.82 -16.68 0.66
CA ARG A 78 9.68 -17.92 -0.10
C ARG A 78 10.81 -18.92 0.22
N CYS A 79 12.07 -18.48 0.10
CA CYS A 79 13.21 -19.34 0.41
C CYS A 79 13.14 -19.88 1.84
N LEU A 80 12.66 -19.06 2.79
CA LEU A 80 12.50 -19.50 4.19
C LEU A 80 11.36 -20.50 4.38
N LEU A 81 10.26 -20.38 3.65
CA LEU A 81 9.15 -21.33 3.70
C LEU A 81 9.58 -22.68 3.11
N ASP A 82 10.29 -22.67 1.98
CA ASP A 82 10.86 -23.87 1.38
C ASP A 82 11.93 -24.50 2.31
N ALA A 83 12.79 -23.66 2.90
CA ALA A 83 13.79 -24.08 3.89
C ALA A 83 13.14 -24.70 5.13
N ARG A 84 12.02 -24.14 5.62
CA ARG A 84 11.26 -24.66 6.75
C ARG A 84 10.74 -26.06 6.47
N THR A 85 10.17 -26.27 5.29
CA THR A 85 9.68 -27.59 4.87
C THR A 85 10.81 -28.63 4.85
N ALA A 86 11.96 -28.28 4.28
CA ALA A 86 13.12 -29.18 4.24
C ALA A 86 13.70 -29.45 5.64
N ALA A 87 13.88 -28.42 6.47
CA ALA A 87 14.42 -28.55 7.82
C ALA A 87 13.48 -29.32 8.74
N ALA A 88 12.16 -29.14 8.65
CA ALA A 88 11.17 -29.90 9.41
C ALA A 88 11.16 -31.37 8.98
N GLY A 89 11.19 -31.68 7.69
CA GLY A 89 11.29 -33.03 7.16
C GLY A 89 12.59 -33.76 7.56
N ALA A 90 13.67 -32.99 7.77
CA ALA A 90 14.96 -33.55 8.22
C ALA A 90 15.12 -33.59 9.75
N GLY A 91 14.19 -33.03 10.53
CA GLY A 91 14.31 -32.88 11.98
C GLY A 91 15.44 -31.93 12.43
N ASP A 92 15.91 -31.02 11.54
CA ASP A 92 16.98 -30.05 11.86
C ASP A 92 16.42 -28.86 12.65
N LEU A 93 16.18 -29.09 13.95
CA LEU A 93 15.58 -28.09 14.85
C LEU A 93 16.39 -26.81 14.97
N LEU A 94 17.72 -26.87 14.87
CA LEU A 94 18.60 -25.71 14.94
C LEU A 94 18.39 -24.79 13.73
N THR A 95 18.34 -25.37 12.54
CA THR A 95 18.06 -24.61 11.32
C THR A 95 16.62 -24.09 11.32
N LEU A 96 15.66 -24.91 11.77
CA LEU A 96 14.25 -24.53 11.87
C LEU A 96 14.04 -23.31 12.76
N GLN A 97 14.68 -23.26 13.94
CA GLN A 97 14.62 -22.09 14.84
C GLN A 97 15.16 -20.83 14.18
N SER A 98 16.27 -20.93 13.44
CA SER A 98 16.85 -19.81 12.70
C SER A 98 15.94 -19.33 11.57
N ILE A 99 15.30 -20.26 10.86
CA ILE A 99 14.34 -19.98 9.79
C ILE A 99 13.15 -19.20 10.33
N GLU A 100 12.54 -19.64 11.44
CA GLU A 100 11.39 -18.95 12.04
C GLU A 100 11.75 -17.53 12.51
N SER A 101 12.93 -17.32 13.05
CA SER A 101 13.44 -15.99 13.41
C SER A 101 13.64 -15.09 12.19
N ASN A 102 14.16 -15.64 11.08
CA ASN A 102 14.33 -14.89 9.83
C ASN A 102 13.00 -14.63 9.14
N LEU A 103 12.02 -15.55 9.21
CA LEU A 103 10.65 -15.32 8.76
C LEU A 103 10.00 -14.15 9.50
N ALA A 104 10.14 -14.12 10.84
CA ALA A 104 9.64 -13.00 11.63
C ALA A 104 10.24 -11.66 11.15
N THR A 105 11.55 -11.62 10.91
CA THR A 105 12.24 -10.43 10.39
C THR A 105 11.72 -10.02 9.02
N ALA A 106 11.54 -10.98 8.12
CA ALA A 106 11.03 -10.74 6.77
C ALA A 106 9.58 -10.26 6.77
N TYR A 107 8.72 -10.85 7.60
CA TYR A 107 7.33 -10.43 7.76
C TYR A 107 7.21 -9.03 8.38
N ILE A 108 8.06 -8.67 9.37
CA ILE A 108 8.12 -7.29 9.88
C ILE A 108 8.48 -6.32 8.75
N ALA A 109 9.47 -6.65 7.94
CA ALA A 109 9.88 -5.82 6.81
C ALA A 109 8.79 -5.68 5.72
N THR A 110 7.87 -6.64 5.64
CA THR A 110 6.72 -6.58 4.73
C THR A 110 5.44 -6.02 5.37
N GLY A 111 5.47 -5.65 6.67
CA GLY A 111 4.31 -5.11 7.39
C GLY A 111 3.29 -6.17 7.82
N ASP A 112 3.56 -7.48 7.63
CA ASP A 112 2.70 -8.56 8.12
C ASP A 112 3.09 -8.93 9.57
N TYR A 113 2.70 -8.07 10.50
CA TYR A 113 3.10 -8.20 11.91
C TYR A 113 2.49 -9.42 12.60
N GLU A 114 1.32 -9.86 12.17
CA GLU A 114 0.68 -11.04 12.71
C GLU A 114 1.44 -12.31 12.32
N ALA A 115 1.82 -12.45 11.04
CA ALA A 115 2.67 -13.55 10.58
C ALA A 115 4.04 -13.52 11.24
N ALA A 116 4.59 -12.32 11.47
CA ALA A 116 5.85 -12.16 12.18
C ALA A 116 5.75 -12.71 13.62
N GLY A 117 4.68 -12.37 14.34
CA GLY A 117 4.41 -12.87 15.69
C GLY A 117 4.27 -14.39 15.72
N ALA A 118 3.51 -14.96 14.80
CA ALA A 118 3.31 -16.41 14.70
C ALA A 118 4.62 -17.15 14.39
N ALA A 119 5.43 -16.67 13.44
CA ALA A 119 6.72 -17.28 13.12
C ALA A 119 7.69 -17.22 14.30
N ALA A 120 7.82 -16.05 14.92
CA ALA A 120 8.73 -15.88 16.06
C ALA A 120 8.28 -16.71 17.29
N GLY A 121 6.96 -16.84 17.51
CA GLY A 121 6.38 -17.71 18.55
C GLY A 121 6.77 -19.17 18.34
N ARG A 122 6.57 -19.71 17.13
CA ARG A 122 7.02 -21.07 16.80
C ARG A 122 8.53 -21.25 17.02
N GLY A 123 9.34 -20.28 16.62
CA GLY A 123 10.79 -20.31 16.86
C GLY A 123 11.16 -20.36 18.35
N ALA A 124 10.41 -19.64 19.19
CA ALA A 124 10.62 -19.64 20.65
C ALA A 124 10.21 -20.96 21.32
N GLU A 125 9.23 -21.67 20.74
CA GLU A 125 8.77 -22.97 21.25
C GLU A 125 9.69 -24.13 20.90
N ILE A 126 10.57 -23.99 19.89
CA ILE A 126 11.50 -25.03 19.48
C ILE A 126 12.51 -25.34 20.60
N ARG A 127 12.44 -26.54 21.13
CA ARG A 127 13.36 -27.08 22.17
C ARG A 127 14.53 -27.77 21.50
N VAL A 128 15.73 -27.25 21.67
CA VAL A 128 16.97 -27.85 21.16
C VAL A 128 17.69 -28.55 22.31
N GLN A 129 18.16 -29.79 22.10
CA GLN A 129 18.80 -30.60 23.15
C GLN A 129 20.12 -30.01 23.67
N ALA A 130 20.84 -29.22 22.86
CA ALA A 130 21.99 -28.43 23.28
C ALA A 130 21.63 -26.95 23.12
N PRO A 131 21.34 -26.25 24.22
CA PRO A 131 20.88 -24.87 24.10
C PRO A 131 22.00 -23.95 23.61
N ASP A 132 21.99 -23.58 22.34
CA ASP A 132 22.65 -22.36 21.91
C ASP A 132 21.86 -21.17 22.50
N ARG A 133 22.25 -20.82 23.73
CA ARG A 133 21.60 -19.78 24.52
C ARG A 133 21.52 -18.46 23.72
N GLU A 134 22.56 -18.12 22.98
CA GLU A 134 22.56 -16.92 22.15
C GLU A 134 21.49 -16.97 21.05
N ARG A 135 21.32 -18.12 20.41
CA ARG A 135 20.30 -18.29 19.38
C ARG A 135 18.89 -18.14 19.93
N HIS A 136 18.63 -18.75 21.08
CA HIS A 136 17.33 -18.63 21.75
C HIS A 136 17.05 -17.17 22.13
N VAL A 137 18.03 -16.45 22.68
CA VAL A 137 17.93 -15.00 22.98
C VAL A 137 17.59 -14.20 21.71
N ARG A 138 18.23 -14.47 20.58
CA ARG A 138 17.94 -13.80 19.31
C ARG A 138 16.54 -14.10 18.80
N THR A 139 16.04 -15.31 19.01
CA THR A 139 14.65 -15.67 18.68
C THR A 139 13.67 -14.87 19.54
N LEU A 140 13.91 -14.79 20.86
CA LEU A 140 13.10 -13.96 21.76
C LEU A 140 13.15 -12.47 21.39
N MET A 141 14.30 -11.94 20.94
CA MET A 141 14.40 -10.56 20.44
C MET A 141 13.49 -10.34 19.24
N SER A 142 13.49 -11.26 18.28
CA SER A 142 12.64 -11.18 17.08
C SER A 142 11.17 -11.29 17.45
N PHE A 143 10.84 -12.16 18.41
CA PHE A 143 9.48 -12.31 18.92
C PHE A 143 8.99 -11.04 19.62
N GLY A 144 9.78 -10.46 20.52
CA GLY A 144 9.47 -9.19 21.17
C GLY A 144 9.22 -8.09 20.15
N ARG A 145 10.06 -7.99 19.11
CA ARG A 145 9.87 -6.99 18.03
C ARG A 145 8.57 -7.20 17.27
N ALA A 146 8.23 -8.43 16.90
CA ALA A 146 6.98 -8.74 16.23
C ALA A 146 5.77 -8.37 17.11
N MET A 147 5.83 -8.71 18.40
CA MET A 147 4.78 -8.35 19.36
C MET A 147 4.67 -6.85 19.59
N ALA A 148 5.78 -6.12 19.66
CA ALA A 148 5.76 -4.66 19.76
C ALA A 148 5.05 -4.01 18.55
N LYS A 149 5.28 -4.52 17.35
CA LYS A 149 4.62 -4.03 16.12
C LYS A 149 3.14 -4.43 16.03
N ALA A 150 2.78 -5.62 16.52
CA ALA A 150 1.42 -6.13 16.42
C ALA A 150 0.50 -5.64 17.55
N ARG A 151 1.03 -5.52 18.77
CA ARG A 151 0.23 -5.32 20.00
C ARG A 151 0.77 -4.22 20.93
N GLY A 152 1.81 -3.49 20.51
CA GLY A 152 2.45 -2.45 21.33
C GLY A 152 3.61 -2.95 22.19
N VAL A 153 4.37 -1.97 22.71
CA VAL A 153 5.60 -2.22 23.49
C VAL A 153 5.33 -2.97 24.80
N ASP A 154 4.21 -2.72 25.45
CA ASP A 154 3.89 -3.39 26.71
C ASP A 154 3.71 -4.91 26.56
N ALA A 155 3.14 -5.36 25.44
CA ALA A 155 3.04 -6.77 25.12
C ALA A 155 4.40 -7.41 24.82
N ALA A 156 5.38 -6.64 24.35
CA ALA A 156 6.73 -7.09 24.05
C ALA A 156 7.66 -7.08 25.27
N ALA A 157 7.43 -6.20 26.24
CA ALA A 157 8.31 -5.99 27.40
C ALA A 157 8.64 -7.26 28.20
N PRO A 158 7.68 -8.17 28.52
CA PRO A 158 7.99 -9.44 29.20
C PRO A 158 8.93 -10.33 28.40
N ILE A 159 8.75 -10.36 27.06
CA ILE A 159 9.57 -11.18 26.15
C ILE A 159 11.01 -10.64 26.13
N TRP A 160 11.17 -9.32 26.04
CA TRP A 160 12.51 -8.71 26.06
C TRP A 160 13.21 -8.82 27.40
N ARG A 161 12.48 -8.78 28.55
CA ARG A 161 13.07 -9.06 29.87
C ARG A 161 13.62 -10.49 29.94
N ASN A 162 12.87 -11.46 29.40
CA ASN A 162 13.34 -12.86 29.33
C ASN A 162 14.57 -12.99 28.42
N ALA A 163 14.56 -12.31 27.25
CA ALA A 163 15.73 -12.27 26.38
C ALA A 163 16.95 -11.65 27.06
N LEU A 164 16.76 -10.57 27.84
CA LEU A 164 17.82 -9.90 28.56
C LEU A 164 18.45 -10.79 29.62
N ALA A 165 17.61 -11.48 30.43
CA ALA A 165 18.09 -12.46 31.41
C ALA A 165 18.90 -13.58 30.76
N GLY A 166 18.47 -14.04 29.57
CA GLY A 166 19.23 -15.02 28.76
C GLY A 166 20.56 -14.49 28.27
N ALA A 167 20.64 -13.22 27.88
CA ALA A 167 21.88 -12.57 27.44
C ALA A 167 22.86 -12.34 28.60
N GLU A 168 22.35 -11.97 29.79
CA GLU A 168 23.11 -11.85 31.03
C GLU A 168 23.67 -13.19 31.45
N ALA A 169 22.87 -14.27 31.43
CA ALA A 169 23.34 -15.63 31.74
C ALA A 169 24.36 -16.17 30.72
N ALA A 170 24.42 -15.60 29.51
CA ALA A 170 25.43 -15.88 28.50
C ALA A 170 26.67 -14.97 28.60
N ASN A 171 26.72 -14.05 29.56
CA ASN A 171 27.74 -13.01 29.74
C ASN A 171 28.01 -12.23 28.43
N SER A 172 26.97 -11.93 27.66
CA SER A 172 27.08 -11.31 26.34
C SER A 172 26.59 -9.86 26.35
N PHE A 173 27.47 -8.92 26.70
CA PHE A 173 27.17 -7.48 26.66
C PHE A 173 26.68 -7.02 25.27
N SER A 174 27.12 -7.67 24.20
CA SER A 174 26.71 -7.35 22.84
C SER A 174 25.24 -7.72 22.59
N LEU A 175 24.77 -8.87 23.11
CA LEU A 175 23.38 -9.28 23.03
C LEU A 175 22.47 -8.42 23.93
N GLU A 176 22.94 -8.12 25.15
CA GLU A 176 22.22 -7.20 26.03
C GLU A 176 22.00 -5.85 25.34
N ALA A 177 23.05 -5.32 24.69
CA ALA A 177 22.95 -4.09 23.93
C ALA A 177 21.97 -4.18 22.76
N ASP A 178 21.96 -5.31 22.02
CA ASP A 178 21.04 -5.53 20.91
C ASP A 178 19.56 -5.51 21.38
N ILE A 179 19.27 -6.15 22.53
CA ILE A 179 17.93 -6.19 23.10
C ILE A 179 17.50 -4.79 23.55
N LEU A 180 18.34 -4.12 24.36
CA LEU A 180 18.06 -2.81 24.91
C LEU A 180 17.90 -1.77 23.78
N GLU A 181 18.75 -1.82 22.76
CA GLU A 181 18.64 -0.92 21.61
C GLU A 181 17.33 -1.10 20.85
N LEU A 182 16.89 -2.34 20.66
CA LEU A 182 15.63 -2.66 20.01
C LEU A 182 14.45 -2.17 20.86
N TRP A 183 14.46 -2.43 22.16
CA TRP A 183 13.42 -2.01 23.09
C TRP A 183 13.30 -0.49 23.16
N GLY A 184 14.43 0.21 23.41
CA GLY A 184 14.42 1.67 23.49
C GLY A 184 14.01 2.34 22.17
N TYR A 185 14.37 1.76 21.03
CA TYR A 185 13.92 2.25 19.73
C TYR A 185 12.40 2.10 19.56
N GLU A 186 11.82 0.94 19.88
CA GLU A 186 10.37 0.75 19.74
C GLU A 186 9.58 1.64 20.73
N LEU A 187 10.09 1.86 21.95
CA LEU A 187 9.55 2.84 22.89
C LEU A 187 9.48 4.24 22.25
N SER A 188 10.60 4.68 21.67
CA SER A 188 10.70 6.03 21.08
C SER A 188 9.84 6.24 19.83
N GLU A 189 9.44 5.14 19.14
CA GLU A 189 8.67 5.22 17.90
C GLU A 189 7.16 5.07 18.11
N GLN A 190 6.73 4.41 19.18
CA GLN A 190 5.32 4.08 19.37
C GLN A 190 4.62 5.02 20.36
N ASP A 191 5.37 5.61 21.30
CA ASP A 191 4.77 6.44 22.35
C ASP A 191 5.67 7.63 22.69
N SER A 192 5.26 8.83 22.29
CA SER A 192 5.98 10.07 22.60
C SER A 192 5.97 10.45 24.09
N SER A 193 5.06 9.88 24.90
CA SER A 193 5.03 10.10 26.33
C SER A 193 6.11 9.30 27.08
N ARG A 194 6.72 8.30 26.43
CA ARG A 194 7.72 7.39 27.02
C ARG A 194 9.15 7.67 26.55
N LEU A 195 9.43 8.87 26.06
CA LEU A 195 10.77 9.22 25.57
C LEU A 195 11.83 9.20 26.67
N ASP A 196 11.47 9.45 27.93
CA ASP A 196 12.40 9.36 29.07
C ASP A 196 12.80 7.91 29.34
N GLU A 197 11.87 6.98 29.32
CA GLU A 197 12.13 5.54 29.43
C GLU A 197 12.98 5.05 28.25
N ALA A 198 12.66 5.51 27.04
CA ALA A 198 13.44 5.19 25.83
C ALA A 198 14.90 5.65 25.94
N GLU A 199 15.14 6.84 26.52
CA GLU A 199 16.49 7.35 26.77
C GLU A 199 17.26 6.46 27.74
N GLU A 200 16.67 6.11 28.87
CA GLU A 200 17.32 5.22 29.84
C GLU A 200 17.73 3.90 29.21
N VAL A 201 16.82 3.28 28.47
CA VAL A 201 17.06 1.99 27.82
C VAL A 201 18.13 2.10 26.71
N LEU A 202 18.09 3.15 25.88
CA LEU A 202 19.11 3.37 24.85
C LEU A 202 20.48 3.76 25.42
N ALA A 203 20.53 4.51 26.49
CA ALA A 203 21.79 4.82 27.20
C ALA A 203 22.43 3.56 27.78
N ARG A 204 21.64 2.66 28.36
CA ARG A 204 22.11 1.34 28.80
C ARG A 204 22.61 0.50 27.62
N ALA A 205 21.92 0.52 26.49
CA ALA A 205 22.37 -0.16 25.27
C ALA A 205 23.74 0.37 24.81
N TRP A 206 23.91 1.68 24.75
CA TRP A 206 25.18 2.33 24.39
C TRP A 206 26.31 1.94 25.34
N TYR A 207 26.04 1.95 26.66
CA TYR A 207 27.03 1.57 27.67
C TYR A 207 27.43 0.08 27.53
N LYS A 208 26.49 -0.83 27.32
CA LYS A 208 26.78 -2.26 27.09
C LYS A 208 27.60 -2.47 25.81
N ARG A 209 27.36 -1.72 24.73
CA ARG A 209 28.19 -1.75 23.52
C ARG A 209 29.61 -1.25 23.79
N LYS A 210 29.77 -0.23 24.62
CA LYS A 210 31.08 0.29 25.03
C LYS A 210 31.88 -0.77 25.81
N LEU A 211 31.24 -1.47 26.76
CA LEU A 211 31.85 -2.58 27.48
C LEU A 211 32.27 -3.73 26.56
N ALA A 212 31.41 -4.06 25.57
CA ALA A 212 31.66 -5.11 24.59
C ALA A 212 32.72 -4.71 23.53
N ARG A 213 33.20 -3.46 23.51
CA ARG A 213 34.01 -2.89 22.41
C ARG A 213 33.36 -3.15 21.05
N ASP A 214 32.02 -3.07 20.99
CA ASP A 214 31.23 -3.43 19.82
C ASP A 214 31.37 -2.36 18.73
N GLY A 215 31.81 -2.77 17.54
CA GLY A 215 31.95 -1.90 16.38
C GLY A 215 30.64 -1.27 15.89
N ARG A 216 29.48 -1.75 16.39
CA ARG A 216 28.13 -1.26 16.06
C ARG A 216 27.68 -0.06 16.91
N MET A 217 28.53 0.49 17.77
CA MET A 217 28.24 1.71 18.55
C MET A 217 27.56 2.82 17.74
N PRO A 218 28.01 3.13 16.49
CA PRO A 218 27.37 4.19 15.70
C PRO A 218 25.88 3.92 15.38
N LEU A 219 25.44 2.67 15.39
CA LEU A 219 24.01 2.35 15.22
C LEU A 219 23.16 2.85 16.40
N THR A 220 23.62 2.62 17.63
CA THR A 220 22.96 3.11 18.84
C THR A 220 23.05 4.63 18.95
N GLU A 221 24.18 5.22 18.56
CA GLU A 221 24.38 6.68 18.53
C GLU A 221 23.40 7.37 17.57
N GLY A 222 23.16 6.79 16.37
CA GLY A 222 22.15 7.28 15.44
C GLY A 222 20.72 7.23 16.01
N LYS A 223 20.39 6.21 16.81
CA LYS A 223 19.08 6.12 17.49
C LYS A 223 18.94 7.12 18.65
N LEU A 224 20.03 7.37 19.37
CA LEU A 224 20.07 8.43 20.39
C LEU A 224 19.90 9.82 19.74
N ALA A 225 20.55 10.08 18.60
CA ALA A 225 20.35 11.33 17.87
C ALA A 225 18.85 11.56 17.56
N ARG A 226 18.18 10.54 17.01
CA ARG A 226 16.74 10.59 16.72
C ARG A 226 15.88 10.81 17.97
N LEU A 227 16.18 10.09 19.05
CA LEU A 227 15.48 10.25 20.32
C LEU A 227 15.60 11.68 20.87
N PHE A 228 16.82 12.22 20.95
CA PHE A 228 17.05 13.58 21.46
C PHE A 228 16.37 14.64 20.59
N ARG A 229 16.34 14.44 19.26
CA ARG A 229 15.57 15.32 18.39
C ARG A 229 14.08 15.26 18.70
N LYS A 230 13.50 14.07 18.87
CA LYS A 230 12.08 13.91 19.25
C LYS A 230 11.74 14.57 20.60
N ARG A 231 12.70 14.62 21.53
CA ARG A 231 12.57 15.34 22.81
C ARG A 231 12.77 16.85 22.69
N GLY A 232 13.10 17.37 21.51
CA GLY A 232 13.43 18.79 21.30
C GLY A 232 14.82 19.19 21.79
N ASN A 233 15.64 18.24 22.27
CA ASN A 233 17.03 18.51 22.64
C ASN A 233 17.95 18.44 21.42
N ILE A 234 17.88 19.48 20.59
CA ILE A 234 18.56 19.53 19.30
C ILE A 234 20.09 19.55 19.42
N ALA A 235 20.62 20.16 20.49
CA ALA A 235 22.05 20.18 20.75
C ALA A 235 22.60 18.75 20.99
N ALA A 236 21.93 17.97 21.84
CA ALA A 236 22.30 16.56 22.05
C ALA A 236 22.10 15.71 20.79
N ALA A 237 21.02 15.92 20.04
CA ALA A 237 20.78 15.26 18.77
C ALA A 237 21.91 15.53 17.78
N ARG A 238 22.38 16.76 17.66
CA ARG A 238 23.51 17.17 16.83
C ARG A 238 24.80 16.45 17.25
N MET A 239 25.09 16.44 18.53
CA MET A 239 26.31 15.77 19.04
C MET A 239 26.33 14.28 18.65
N TRP A 240 25.21 13.59 18.82
CA TRP A 240 25.11 12.16 18.53
C TRP A 240 25.16 11.85 17.04
N ILE A 241 24.45 12.63 16.18
CA ILE A 241 24.48 12.40 14.74
C ILE A 241 25.86 12.67 14.14
N ASP A 242 26.58 13.70 14.61
CA ASP A 242 27.93 14.02 14.15
C ASP A 242 28.92 12.92 14.51
N ARG A 243 28.77 12.26 15.66
CA ARG A 243 29.59 11.07 16.00
C ARG A 243 29.34 9.92 15.04
N THR A 244 28.06 9.63 14.77
CA THR A 244 27.67 8.58 13.85
C THR A 244 28.19 8.82 12.44
N LEU A 245 28.08 10.05 11.95
CA LEU A 245 28.50 10.41 10.60
C LEU A 245 30.03 10.41 10.44
N ARG A 246 30.77 10.88 11.45
CA ARG A 246 32.25 10.73 11.44
C ARG A 246 32.67 9.27 11.34
N ALA A 247 31.98 8.36 12.03
CA ALA A 247 32.29 6.94 11.91
C ALA A 247 31.97 6.40 10.50
N LEU A 248 30.87 6.84 9.90
CA LEU A 248 30.50 6.48 8.52
C LEU A 248 31.53 7.03 7.51
N ASP A 249 31.86 8.31 7.60
CA ASP A 249 32.76 8.99 6.68
C ASP A 249 34.22 8.48 6.79
N SER A 250 34.61 7.88 7.93
CA SER A 250 35.85 7.16 8.09
C SER A 250 35.92 5.78 7.43
N GLY A 251 34.85 5.40 6.67
CA GLY A 251 34.76 4.12 5.97
C GLY A 251 34.24 2.96 6.83
N ARG A 252 33.78 3.21 8.08
CA ARG A 252 33.20 2.17 8.92
C ARG A 252 31.86 1.73 8.36
N LYS A 253 31.70 0.45 8.11
CA LYS A 253 30.40 -0.12 7.70
C LYS A 253 29.43 -0.11 8.89
N ILE A 254 28.39 0.70 8.79
CA ILE A 254 27.27 0.74 9.75
C ILE A 254 26.14 -0.12 9.16
N PRO A 255 25.55 -1.06 9.92
CA PRO A 255 24.45 -1.91 9.42
C PRO A 255 23.10 -1.15 9.39
N LEU A 256 23.13 0.05 8.86
CA LEU A 256 21.99 0.92 8.61
C LEU A 256 22.21 1.64 7.29
N SER A 257 21.17 1.85 6.52
CA SER A 257 21.27 2.56 5.24
C SER A 257 21.72 4.01 5.47
N GLU A 258 22.75 4.45 4.75
CA GLU A 258 23.31 5.81 4.88
C GLU A 258 22.25 6.89 4.73
N TRP A 259 21.28 6.71 3.81
CA TRP A 259 20.23 7.69 3.59
C TRP A 259 19.39 7.98 4.84
N ILE A 260 19.21 7.01 5.75
CA ILE A 260 18.47 7.20 7.01
C ILE A 260 19.22 8.17 7.92
N LEU A 261 20.51 8.00 8.05
CA LEU A 261 21.37 8.88 8.86
C LEU A 261 21.45 10.29 8.26
N ARG A 262 21.58 10.39 6.93
CA ARG A 262 21.60 11.69 6.23
C ARG A 262 20.25 12.41 6.30
N ALA A 263 19.13 11.68 6.27
CA ALA A 263 17.80 12.26 6.49
C ALA A 263 17.63 12.76 7.92
N GLU A 264 18.17 12.06 8.93
CA GLU A 264 18.13 12.50 10.33
C GLU A 264 19.02 13.74 10.55
N GLU A 265 20.22 13.77 9.96
CA GLU A 265 21.10 14.95 9.94
C GLU A 265 20.35 16.17 9.36
N ALA A 266 19.67 15.97 8.23
CA ALA A 266 18.91 17.03 7.56
C ALA A 266 17.73 17.55 8.42
N ARG A 267 17.04 16.67 9.15
CA ARG A 267 15.99 17.08 10.10
C ARG A 267 16.58 17.92 11.23
N ILE A 268 17.64 17.46 11.85
CA ILE A 268 18.32 18.20 12.92
C ILE A 268 18.75 19.59 12.42
N ALA A 269 19.35 19.67 11.22
CA ALA A 269 19.70 20.96 10.62
C ALA A 269 18.48 21.87 10.37
N SER A 270 17.37 21.30 9.96
CA SER A 270 16.11 22.03 9.77
C SER A 270 15.56 22.57 11.10
N GLU A 271 15.61 21.79 12.17
CA GLU A 271 15.14 22.19 13.50
C GLU A 271 16.07 23.23 14.17
N GLU A 272 17.37 23.22 13.83
CA GLU A 272 18.31 24.30 14.16
C GLU A 272 18.07 25.61 13.39
N GLY A 273 17.10 25.61 12.46
CA GLY A 273 16.82 26.76 11.58
C GLY A 273 17.74 26.89 10.38
N ARG A 274 18.70 25.97 10.18
CA ARG A 274 19.60 25.89 9.03
C ARG A 274 18.90 25.20 7.84
N LEU A 275 17.80 25.83 7.35
CA LEU A 275 16.90 25.22 6.38
C LEU A 275 17.55 24.86 5.06
N ARG A 276 18.52 25.68 4.58
CA ARG A 276 19.25 25.39 3.33
C ARG A 276 20.15 24.17 3.47
N ASP A 277 20.82 24.00 4.63
CA ASP A 277 21.63 22.80 4.92
C ASP A 277 20.75 21.58 5.02
N GLY A 278 19.60 21.68 5.72
CA GLY A 278 18.59 20.64 5.78
C GLY A 278 18.12 20.20 4.39
N MET A 279 17.81 21.15 3.51
CA MET A 279 17.44 20.85 2.12
C MET A 279 18.52 20.12 1.33
N ASN A 280 19.78 20.54 1.48
CA ASN A 280 20.91 19.87 0.82
C ASN A 280 21.09 18.44 1.36
N GLY A 281 20.94 18.24 2.66
CA GLY A 281 20.96 16.93 3.30
C GLY A 281 19.85 16.01 2.78
N PHE A 282 18.60 16.50 2.67
CA PHE A 282 17.50 15.73 2.12
C PHE A 282 17.67 15.41 0.64
N ARG A 283 18.20 16.32 -0.17
CA ARG A 283 18.55 16.05 -1.59
C ARG A 283 19.59 14.93 -1.70
N ARG A 284 20.57 14.92 -0.80
CA ARG A 284 21.58 13.83 -0.72
C ARG A 284 20.93 12.50 -0.32
N ALA A 285 20.13 12.49 0.73
CA ALA A 285 19.42 11.30 1.19
C ALA A 285 18.50 10.72 0.10
N ARG A 286 17.80 11.58 -0.63
CA ARG A 286 16.94 11.20 -1.76
C ARG A 286 17.75 10.51 -2.87
N ARG A 287 18.89 11.06 -3.29
CA ARG A 287 19.74 10.42 -4.31
C ARG A 287 20.20 9.02 -3.87
N LEU A 288 20.61 8.85 -2.62
CA LEU A 288 21.00 7.55 -2.08
C LEU A 288 19.86 6.53 -2.10
N VAL A 289 18.62 6.96 -1.80
CA VAL A 289 17.43 6.11 -1.90
C VAL A 289 17.14 5.74 -3.35
N GLU A 290 17.20 6.70 -4.27
CA GLU A 290 16.95 6.46 -5.71
C GLU A 290 17.98 5.47 -6.27
N GLU A 291 19.27 5.64 -5.99
CA GLU A 291 20.32 4.71 -6.39
C GLU A 291 20.15 3.29 -5.80
N TRP A 292 19.72 3.20 -4.55
CA TRP A 292 19.42 1.92 -3.92
C TRP A 292 18.18 1.28 -4.54
N ARG A 293 17.12 2.05 -4.72
CA ARG A 293 15.87 1.58 -5.34
C ARG A 293 16.10 1.02 -6.74
N ASP A 294 16.92 1.69 -7.56
CA ASP A 294 17.18 1.26 -8.94
C ASP A 294 17.93 -0.08 -9.03
N LYS A 295 18.56 -0.49 -7.95
CA LYS A 295 19.17 -1.82 -7.81
C LYS A 295 18.17 -2.91 -7.39
N LEU A 296 16.97 -2.53 -6.94
CA LEU A 296 15.93 -3.47 -6.52
C LEU A 296 15.13 -4.01 -7.71
N PRO A 297 14.54 -5.21 -7.58
CA PRO A 297 13.55 -5.70 -8.52
C PRO A 297 12.36 -4.74 -8.64
N PRO A 298 11.70 -4.64 -9.81
CA PRO A 298 10.61 -3.69 -10.05
C PRO A 298 9.50 -3.73 -8.99
N MET A 299 9.15 -4.89 -8.49
CA MET A 299 8.13 -5.05 -7.46
C MET A 299 8.56 -4.51 -6.09
N GLU A 300 9.77 -4.76 -5.67
CA GLU A 300 10.30 -4.18 -4.43
C GLU A 300 10.40 -2.65 -4.55
N ARG A 301 10.69 -2.12 -5.75
CA ARG A 301 10.65 -0.68 -6.04
C ARG A 301 9.27 -0.07 -5.84
N SER A 302 8.20 -0.73 -6.32
CA SER A 302 6.83 -0.21 -6.18
C SER A 302 6.37 -0.19 -4.73
N ARG A 303 6.87 -1.11 -3.91
CA ARG A 303 6.56 -1.18 -2.48
C ARG A 303 7.30 -0.16 -1.63
N LEU A 304 8.52 0.19 -2.00
CA LEU A 304 9.26 1.22 -1.28
C LEU A 304 8.54 2.57 -1.28
N GLY A 305 7.78 2.87 -2.34
CA GLY A 305 6.91 4.04 -2.39
C GLY A 305 5.68 3.94 -1.49
N ALA A 306 5.24 2.71 -1.15
CA ALA A 306 4.08 2.46 -0.30
C ALA A 306 4.43 2.22 1.17
N GLU A 307 5.72 2.01 1.52
CA GLU A 307 6.12 1.83 2.91
C GLU A 307 6.02 3.15 3.67
N LYS A 308 5.12 3.17 4.67
CA LYS A 308 4.92 4.29 5.62
C LYS A 308 6.24 4.89 6.09
N ARG A 309 7.25 4.06 6.32
CA ARG A 309 8.54 4.48 6.86
C ARG A 309 9.33 5.34 5.90
N MET A 310 9.43 4.97 4.63
CA MET A 310 10.22 5.72 3.66
C MET A 310 9.54 7.01 3.26
N ALA A 311 8.23 6.98 2.99
CA ALA A 311 7.45 8.18 2.72
C ALA A 311 7.51 9.12 3.93
N HIS A 312 7.33 8.59 5.13
CA HIS A 312 7.33 9.36 6.37
C HIS A 312 8.71 9.94 6.70
N GLU A 313 9.77 9.13 6.66
CA GLU A 313 11.10 9.58 7.10
C GLU A 313 11.79 10.50 6.09
N LEU A 314 11.62 10.31 4.81
CA LEU A 314 12.29 11.11 3.80
C LEU A 314 11.41 12.21 3.23
N VAL A 315 10.26 11.83 2.65
CA VAL A 315 9.41 12.77 1.90
C VAL A 315 8.80 13.80 2.82
N GLU A 316 8.33 13.40 3.99
CA GLU A 316 7.74 14.29 4.97
C GLU A 316 8.75 15.32 5.48
N GLY A 317 9.91 14.88 5.99
CA GLY A 317 10.94 15.81 6.47
C GLY A 317 11.46 16.73 5.36
N TYR A 318 11.55 16.21 4.13
CA TYR A 318 11.91 17.01 2.97
C TYR A 318 10.88 18.11 2.71
N LEU A 319 9.60 17.75 2.62
CA LEU A 319 8.51 18.71 2.33
C LEU A 319 8.30 19.71 3.45
N GLN A 320 8.45 19.30 4.72
CA GLN A 320 8.43 20.22 5.86
C GLN A 320 9.52 21.26 5.77
N THR A 321 10.77 20.80 5.56
CA THR A 321 11.92 21.70 5.46
C THR A 321 11.78 22.64 4.27
N ALA A 322 11.39 22.11 3.10
CA ALA A 322 11.12 22.90 1.90
C ALA A 322 9.98 23.91 2.11
N GLY A 323 8.91 23.50 2.79
CA GLY A 323 7.79 24.37 3.12
C GLY A 323 8.17 25.51 4.08
N ARG A 324 8.97 25.21 5.11
CA ARG A 324 9.52 26.24 6.01
C ARG A 324 10.42 27.22 5.24
N LEU A 325 11.26 26.72 4.32
CA LEU A 325 12.11 27.55 3.48
C LEU A 325 11.29 28.40 2.53
N TYR A 326 10.26 27.83 1.88
CA TYR A 326 9.38 28.54 0.97
C TYR A 326 8.59 29.66 1.66
N ARG A 327 8.14 29.47 2.91
CA ARG A 327 7.49 30.56 3.68
C ARG A 327 8.42 31.74 3.96
N ARG A 328 9.73 31.51 4.10
CA ARG A 328 10.72 32.58 4.29
C ARG A 328 11.15 33.23 2.98
N GLU A 329 11.32 32.42 1.95
CA GLU A 329 11.86 32.82 0.65
C GLU A 329 11.04 32.11 -0.45
N PRO A 330 9.86 32.67 -0.84
CA PRO A 330 9.06 32.10 -1.90
C PRO A 330 9.86 31.96 -3.19
N ASN A 331 9.99 30.73 -3.68
CA ASN A 331 10.78 30.41 -4.86
C ASN A 331 10.03 29.43 -5.77
N PRO A 332 9.71 29.82 -7.02
CA PRO A 332 9.02 28.93 -7.96
C PRO A 332 9.75 27.61 -8.24
N ALA A 333 11.09 27.63 -8.26
CA ALA A 333 11.88 26.41 -8.46
C ALA A 333 11.73 25.42 -7.28
N LEU A 334 11.68 25.94 -6.04
CA LEU A 334 11.44 25.12 -4.86
C LEU A 334 10.01 24.55 -4.86
N ALA A 335 9.02 25.34 -5.25
CA ALA A 335 7.64 24.86 -5.41
C ALA A 335 7.53 23.72 -6.45
N ALA A 336 8.24 23.85 -7.58
CA ALA A 336 8.31 22.82 -8.61
C ALA A 336 9.04 21.56 -8.14
N GLU A 337 10.11 21.70 -7.37
CA GLU A 337 10.86 20.59 -6.77
C GLU A 337 10.00 19.77 -5.79
N MET A 338 9.25 20.45 -4.90
CA MET A 338 8.31 19.84 -3.99
C MET A 338 7.18 19.13 -4.73
N PHE A 339 6.60 19.76 -5.74
CA PHE A 339 5.57 19.18 -6.60
C PHE A 339 6.06 17.90 -7.28
N ALA A 340 7.22 17.94 -7.92
CA ALA A 340 7.82 16.78 -8.60
C ALA A 340 8.10 15.63 -7.62
N LEU A 341 8.56 15.93 -6.40
CA LEU A 341 8.78 14.93 -5.37
C LEU A 341 7.49 14.19 -5.03
N ILE A 342 6.40 14.92 -4.81
CA ILE A 342 5.08 14.33 -4.48
C ILE A 342 4.58 13.46 -5.65
N GLN A 343 4.65 13.97 -6.89
CA GLN A 343 4.17 13.23 -8.06
C GLN A 343 4.94 11.92 -8.24
N ASN A 344 6.26 11.95 -8.13
CA ASN A 344 7.10 10.76 -8.25
C ASN A 344 6.79 9.75 -7.13
N THR A 345 6.66 10.22 -5.88
CA THR A 345 6.35 9.33 -4.74
C THR A 345 5.00 8.65 -4.92
N ARG A 346 3.98 9.36 -5.38
CA ARG A 346 2.65 8.81 -5.65
C ARG A 346 2.61 7.89 -6.87
N ALA A 347 3.42 8.16 -7.90
CA ALA A 347 3.57 7.27 -9.04
C ALA A 347 4.12 5.90 -8.63
N TRP A 348 5.00 5.84 -7.63
CA TRP A 348 5.54 4.56 -7.13
C TRP A 348 4.46 3.66 -6.55
N SER A 349 3.37 4.22 -6.03
CA SER A 349 2.28 3.45 -5.43
C SER A 349 1.34 2.77 -6.45
N ILE A 350 1.40 3.16 -7.74
CA ILE A 350 0.54 2.64 -8.82
C ILE A 350 1.34 1.82 -9.82
N GLY A 351 2.45 1.27 -9.41
CA GLY A 351 3.42 0.59 -10.27
C GLY A 351 2.85 -0.38 -11.30
N ALA A 352 3.55 -0.48 -12.40
CA ALA A 352 3.42 -1.28 -13.60
C ALA A 352 3.01 -2.75 -13.37
N THR A 353 1.71 -3.07 -13.37
CA THR A 353 1.20 -4.44 -13.24
C THR A 353 0.35 -4.90 -14.43
N ALA A 354 0.03 -4.01 -15.37
CA ALA A 354 -0.91 -4.33 -16.44
C ALA A 354 -0.41 -5.32 -17.50
N GLU A 355 0.91 -5.56 -17.62
CA GLU A 355 1.47 -6.41 -18.68
C GLU A 355 1.77 -7.86 -18.25
N THR A 356 1.71 -8.17 -16.96
CA THR A 356 2.15 -9.47 -16.40
C THR A 356 1.03 -10.43 -16.04
N SER A 357 -0.22 -10.02 -16.18
CA SER A 357 -1.38 -10.72 -15.62
C SER A 357 -1.76 -12.05 -16.28
N GLY A 358 -1.35 -12.30 -17.52
CA GLY A 358 -1.73 -13.55 -18.23
C GLY A 358 -1.11 -14.84 -17.69
N GLN A 359 0.08 -14.76 -17.08
CA GLN A 359 0.78 -15.92 -16.53
C GLN A 359 0.36 -16.28 -15.11
N VAL A 360 -0.24 -15.35 -14.37
CA VAL A 360 -0.60 -15.50 -12.96
C VAL A 360 -2.06 -15.90 -12.72
N GLY A 361 -2.91 -15.90 -13.74
CA GLY A 361 -4.33 -16.26 -13.64
C GLY A 361 -4.63 -17.56 -12.87
N PRO A 362 -3.97 -18.71 -13.20
CA PRO A 362 -4.16 -19.95 -12.47
C PRO A 362 -3.81 -19.86 -10.97
N LEU A 363 -2.75 -19.13 -10.63
CA LEU A 363 -2.33 -18.95 -9.23
C LEU A 363 -3.34 -18.11 -8.43
N TYR A 364 -3.97 -17.14 -9.05
CA TYR A 364 -5.06 -16.39 -8.41
C TYR A 364 -6.29 -17.26 -8.15
N THR A 365 -6.61 -18.19 -9.04
CA THR A 365 -7.70 -19.15 -8.83
C THR A 365 -7.43 -20.04 -7.62
N GLU A 366 -6.20 -20.52 -7.47
CA GLU A 366 -5.82 -21.32 -6.30
C GLU A 366 -5.76 -20.47 -5.02
N ALA A 367 -5.28 -19.21 -5.09
CA ALA A 367 -5.30 -18.30 -3.95
C ALA A 367 -6.72 -18.07 -3.42
N ARG A 368 -7.71 -17.96 -4.31
CA ARG A 368 -9.13 -17.84 -3.93
C ARG A 368 -9.65 -19.10 -3.24
N ARG A 369 -9.29 -20.30 -3.73
CA ARG A 369 -9.67 -21.55 -3.08
C ARG A 369 -9.12 -21.63 -1.66
N LEU A 370 -7.86 -21.28 -1.49
CA LEU A 370 -7.21 -21.25 -0.18
C LEU A 370 -7.82 -20.20 0.75
N GLU A 371 -8.16 -19.03 0.23
CA GLU A 371 -8.84 -17.98 0.99
C GLU A 371 -10.23 -18.43 1.45
N ALA A 372 -11.00 -19.07 0.58
CA ALA A 372 -12.31 -19.62 0.94
C ALA A 372 -12.20 -20.69 2.06
N ARG A 373 -11.20 -21.59 1.99
CA ARG A 373 -10.92 -22.61 3.02
C ARG A 373 -10.52 -21.96 4.33
N TRP A 374 -9.66 -20.93 4.30
CA TRP A 374 -9.29 -20.19 5.50
C TRP A 374 -10.47 -19.46 6.12
N LEU A 375 -11.31 -18.80 5.33
CA LEU A 375 -12.53 -18.14 5.79
C LEU A 375 -13.55 -19.17 6.35
N ALA A 376 -13.48 -20.42 5.92
CA ALA A 376 -14.27 -21.53 6.47
C ALA A 376 -13.70 -22.10 7.79
N GLY A 377 -12.62 -21.52 8.33
CA GLY A 377 -12.00 -21.91 9.59
C GLY A 377 -10.82 -22.86 9.46
N GLU A 378 -10.35 -23.15 8.24
CA GLU A 378 -9.19 -24.02 8.03
C GLU A 378 -7.88 -23.20 8.13
N GLU A 379 -7.28 -23.16 9.32
CA GLU A 379 -6.09 -22.34 9.58
C GLU A 379 -4.87 -22.73 8.73
N SER A 380 -4.75 -24.02 8.34
CA SER A 380 -3.69 -24.49 7.43
C SER A 380 -3.74 -23.80 6.04
N ALA A 381 -4.92 -23.46 5.57
CA ALA A 381 -5.10 -22.76 4.29
C ALA A 381 -4.54 -21.33 4.32
N ARG A 382 -4.47 -20.71 5.50
CA ARG A 382 -3.91 -19.37 5.69
C ARG A 382 -2.44 -19.28 5.29
N GLU A 383 -1.65 -20.25 5.72
CA GLU A 383 -0.21 -20.29 5.41
C GLU A 383 0.01 -20.59 3.92
N SER A 384 -0.72 -21.57 3.38
CA SER A 384 -0.68 -21.90 1.94
C SER A 384 -1.06 -20.69 1.07
N LEU A 385 -2.05 -19.90 1.50
CA LEU A 385 -2.45 -18.68 0.83
C LEU A 385 -1.33 -17.63 0.85
N ARG A 386 -0.59 -17.49 1.95
CA ARG A 386 0.57 -16.58 2.03
C ARG A 386 1.67 -16.97 1.07
N VAL A 387 2.03 -18.25 1.04
CA VAL A 387 3.03 -18.79 0.11
C VAL A 387 2.63 -18.50 -1.32
N LEU A 388 1.38 -18.81 -1.67
CA LEU A 388 0.88 -18.63 -3.02
C LEU A 388 0.79 -17.15 -3.42
N ARG A 389 0.35 -16.26 -2.52
CA ARG A 389 0.36 -14.80 -2.76
C ARG A 389 1.78 -14.27 -3.00
N THR A 390 2.78 -14.81 -2.30
CA THR A 390 4.19 -14.49 -2.55
C THR A 390 4.62 -14.93 -3.95
N SER A 391 4.19 -16.12 -4.39
CA SER A 391 4.46 -16.65 -5.74
C SER A 391 3.83 -15.83 -6.85
N ILE A 392 2.58 -15.43 -6.68
CA ILE A 392 1.87 -14.53 -7.60
C ILE A 392 2.67 -13.26 -7.80
N LEU A 393 3.05 -12.63 -6.69
CA LEU A 393 3.78 -11.37 -6.70
C LEU A 393 5.18 -11.47 -7.36
N GLU A 394 5.83 -12.64 -7.31
CA GLU A 394 7.11 -12.86 -7.99
C GLU A 394 6.95 -13.06 -9.49
N GLN A 395 5.92 -13.77 -9.93
CA GLN A 395 5.65 -13.96 -11.35
C GLN A 395 5.21 -12.65 -12.02
N GLU A 396 4.42 -11.83 -11.34
CA GLU A 396 4.12 -10.46 -11.77
C GLU A 396 5.38 -9.61 -11.95
N THR A 397 6.40 -9.86 -11.11
CA THR A 397 7.69 -9.15 -11.18
C THR A 397 8.55 -9.60 -12.36
N ALA A 398 8.50 -10.88 -12.72
CA ALA A 398 9.31 -11.42 -13.83
C ALA A 398 8.88 -10.82 -15.18
N GLY A 399 7.56 -10.59 -15.37
CA GLY A 399 7.02 -9.96 -16.58
C GLY A 399 7.20 -8.43 -16.64
N ALA A 400 7.35 -7.76 -15.48
CA ALA A 400 7.53 -6.30 -15.44
C ALA A 400 8.91 -5.80 -15.92
N ARG A 401 9.85 -6.68 -16.24
CA ARG A 401 11.18 -6.28 -16.75
C ARG A 401 11.13 -5.56 -18.10
N ASP A 402 10.10 -5.82 -18.91
CA ASP A 402 9.94 -5.17 -20.23
C ASP A 402 9.13 -3.85 -20.15
N SER A 403 8.40 -3.60 -19.07
CA SER A 403 7.52 -2.42 -18.94
C SER A 403 8.20 -1.16 -18.38
N GLN A 404 9.51 -1.18 -18.19
CA GLN A 404 10.29 -0.03 -17.66
C GLN A 404 10.18 1.26 -18.50
N LYS A 405 9.52 1.22 -19.68
CA LYS A 405 9.29 2.35 -20.57
C LYS A 405 7.96 3.09 -20.37
N SER A 406 7.08 2.62 -19.50
CA SER A 406 5.73 3.20 -19.30
C SER A 406 5.60 4.18 -18.13
N GLY A 407 6.68 4.80 -17.68
CA GLY A 407 6.63 5.92 -16.75
C GLY A 407 5.90 7.10 -17.40
N GLY A 408 4.77 7.56 -16.80
CA GLY A 408 4.10 8.76 -17.26
C GLY A 408 5.05 9.98 -17.18
N THR A 409 4.79 10.99 -18.00
CA THR A 409 5.56 12.23 -18.06
C THR A 409 4.81 13.38 -17.39
N LEU A 410 5.54 14.30 -16.76
CA LEU A 410 4.98 15.57 -16.32
C LEU A 410 4.80 16.48 -17.54
N GLU A 411 3.61 16.44 -18.14
CA GLU A 411 3.22 17.32 -19.24
C GLU A 411 2.25 18.39 -18.72
N ALA A 412 2.49 19.65 -19.10
CA ALA A 412 1.64 20.76 -18.67
C ALA A 412 0.17 20.53 -19.05
N PRO A 413 -0.78 20.94 -18.17
CA PRO A 413 -2.20 20.88 -18.48
C PRO A 413 -2.54 21.65 -19.76
N GLY A 414 -3.54 21.17 -20.48
CA GLY A 414 -4.07 21.83 -21.67
C GLY A 414 -4.86 23.10 -21.36
N ASN A 415 -5.39 23.72 -22.40
CA ASN A 415 -6.30 24.87 -22.26
C ASN A 415 -7.54 24.44 -21.45
N GLY A 416 -7.91 25.22 -20.45
CA GLY A 416 -9.08 24.96 -19.61
C GLY A 416 -8.88 23.83 -18.61
N GLU A 417 -7.66 23.31 -18.41
CA GLU A 417 -7.35 22.28 -17.44
C GLU A 417 -6.52 22.82 -16.27
N ALA A 418 -6.78 22.34 -15.06
CA ALA A 418 -5.94 22.57 -13.89
C ALA A 418 -5.70 21.26 -13.13
N VAL A 419 -4.49 21.07 -12.63
CA VAL A 419 -4.14 20.00 -11.72
C VAL A 419 -3.95 20.58 -10.34
N LEU A 420 -4.81 20.16 -9.40
CA LEU A 420 -4.78 20.56 -8.00
C LEU A 420 -4.13 19.43 -7.21
N THR A 421 -2.96 19.68 -6.62
CA THR A 421 -2.25 18.67 -5.82
C THR A 421 -2.24 19.09 -4.35
N TYR A 422 -2.73 18.23 -3.49
CA TYR A 422 -2.76 18.44 -2.05
C TYR A 422 -1.66 17.62 -1.37
N TRP A 423 -1.08 18.18 -0.34
CA TRP A 423 -0.26 17.48 0.64
C TRP A 423 -0.66 17.96 2.04
N LEU A 424 -1.19 17.04 2.84
CA LEU A 424 -1.70 17.33 4.17
C LEU A 424 -0.67 16.95 5.22
N HIS A 425 -0.42 17.88 6.16
CA HIS A 425 0.54 17.68 7.23
C HIS A 425 0.11 18.40 8.51
N GLU A 426 0.60 17.89 9.67
CA GLU A 426 0.27 18.41 11.00
C GLU A 426 0.73 19.85 11.22
N GLU A 427 1.90 20.22 10.70
CA GLU A 427 2.46 21.59 10.82
C GLU A 427 1.96 22.55 9.72
N GLY A 428 1.01 22.14 8.92
CA GLY A 428 0.44 22.92 7.81
C GLY A 428 0.58 22.23 6.47
N SER A 429 -0.48 22.32 5.71
CA SER A 429 -0.65 21.64 4.44
C SER A 429 -0.32 22.54 3.26
N TRP A 430 -0.29 21.99 2.07
CA TRP A 430 0.04 22.71 0.84
C TRP A 430 -0.91 22.34 -0.29
N LEU A 431 -1.23 23.34 -1.13
CA LEU A 431 -1.91 23.21 -2.41
C LEU A 431 -1.00 23.70 -3.52
N TRP A 432 -0.79 22.88 -4.55
CA TRP A 432 -0.26 23.30 -5.86
C TRP A 432 -1.38 23.33 -6.87
N VAL A 433 -1.44 24.41 -7.63
CA VAL A 433 -2.31 24.56 -8.80
C VAL A 433 -1.43 24.69 -10.03
N TRP A 434 -1.51 23.67 -10.89
CA TRP A 434 -0.75 23.60 -12.14
C TRP A 434 -1.68 23.76 -13.33
N THR A 435 -1.41 24.76 -14.15
CA THR A 435 -2.16 25.10 -15.36
C THR A 435 -1.20 25.28 -16.54
N LYS A 436 -1.72 25.52 -17.73
CA LYS A 436 -0.88 25.93 -18.88
C LYS A 436 -0.03 27.17 -18.63
N HIS A 437 -0.42 28.03 -17.69
CA HIS A 437 0.26 29.29 -17.37
C HIS A 437 1.39 29.07 -16.32
N GLY A 438 1.56 27.91 -15.78
CA GLY A 438 2.58 27.59 -14.80
C GLY A 438 2.04 26.91 -13.55
N LEU A 439 2.94 26.74 -12.59
CA LEU A 439 2.70 26.12 -11.29
C LEU A 439 2.73 27.20 -10.21
N VAL A 440 1.69 27.28 -9.40
CA VAL A 440 1.63 28.12 -8.21
C VAL A 440 1.35 27.28 -6.97
N MET A 441 1.78 27.75 -5.80
CA MET A 441 1.65 27.02 -4.54
C MET A 441 1.17 27.97 -3.44
N THR A 442 0.33 27.46 -2.54
CA THR A 442 -0.10 28.16 -1.32
C THR A 442 -0.12 27.26 -0.11
N ALA A 443 0.09 27.85 1.07
CA ALA A 443 -0.09 27.13 2.33
C ALA A 443 -1.58 26.98 2.65
N LEU A 444 -1.94 25.84 3.23
CA LEU A 444 -3.27 25.55 3.75
C LEU A 444 -3.20 25.33 5.28
N ALA A 445 -4.37 25.13 5.89
CA ALA A 445 -4.48 24.77 7.29
C ALA A 445 -3.83 23.41 7.61
N GLU A 446 -3.69 23.08 8.87
CA GLU A 446 -3.21 21.80 9.38
C GLU A 446 -4.10 20.65 8.90
N ARG A 447 -3.48 19.47 8.72
CA ARG A 447 -4.13 18.24 8.24
C ARG A 447 -5.42 17.93 9.01
N GLU A 448 -5.36 17.91 10.34
CA GLU A 448 -6.50 17.52 11.17
C GLU A 448 -7.68 18.48 11.02
N THR A 449 -7.41 19.78 10.92
CA THR A 449 -8.43 20.83 10.71
C THR A 449 -9.14 20.62 9.37
N ILE A 450 -8.39 20.34 8.30
CA ILE A 450 -8.94 20.09 6.96
C ILE A 450 -9.76 18.80 6.96
N LEU A 451 -9.22 17.71 7.53
CA LEU A 451 -9.90 16.40 7.52
C LEU A 451 -11.17 16.41 8.36
N LYS A 452 -11.18 17.05 9.52
CA LYS A 452 -12.40 17.23 10.34
C LYS A 452 -13.47 18.02 9.58
N ALA A 453 -13.08 19.09 8.89
CA ALA A 453 -14.02 19.87 8.07
C ALA A 453 -14.55 19.05 6.89
N ALA A 454 -13.69 18.29 6.22
CA ALA A 454 -14.06 17.41 5.11
C ALA A 454 -15.04 16.32 5.54
N GLU A 455 -14.78 15.67 6.67
CA GLU A 455 -15.66 14.63 7.21
C GLU A 455 -17.03 15.18 7.64
N ARG A 456 -17.06 16.33 8.31
CA ARG A 456 -18.31 16.99 8.69
C ARG A 456 -19.15 17.35 7.48
N PHE A 457 -18.52 17.91 6.44
CA PHE A 457 -19.19 18.25 5.19
C PHE A 457 -19.76 17.01 4.52
N ARG A 458 -18.95 15.94 4.36
CA ARG A 458 -19.39 14.68 3.77
C ARG A 458 -20.59 14.10 4.51
N LYS A 459 -20.52 14.00 5.85
CA LYS A 459 -21.63 13.49 6.69
C LYS A 459 -22.89 14.34 6.55
N ALA A 460 -22.76 15.67 6.50
CA ALA A 460 -23.91 16.57 6.31
C ALA A 460 -24.57 16.38 4.95
N ILE A 461 -23.80 16.21 3.87
CA ILE A 461 -24.32 15.88 2.54
C ILE A 461 -25.03 14.52 2.55
N GLU A 462 -24.41 13.49 3.11
CA GLU A 462 -24.96 12.13 3.20
C GLU A 462 -26.26 12.09 4.00
N ALA A 463 -26.35 12.83 5.11
CA ALA A 463 -27.55 12.95 5.91
C ALA A 463 -28.62 13.85 5.30
N GLY A 464 -28.27 14.69 4.32
CA GLY A 464 -29.17 15.72 3.78
C GLY A 464 -29.39 16.89 4.74
N ASP A 465 -28.40 17.19 5.59
CA ASP A 465 -28.45 18.23 6.62
C ASP A 465 -28.42 19.65 6.00
N ALA A 466 -29.25 20.53 6.54
CA ALA A 466 -29.33 21.94 6.08
C ALA A 466 -28.01 22.71 6.26
N THR A 467 -27.14 22.29 7.20
CA THR A 467 -25.83 22.93 7.45
C THR A 467 -24.79 22.63 6.38
N ALA A 468 -25.06 21.68 5.48
CA ALA A 468 -24.12 21.27 4.45
C ALA A 468 -23.61 22.43 3.57
N GLY A 469 -24.47 23.41 3.26
CA GLY A 469 -24.09 24.60 2.49
C GLY A 469 -23.00 25.44 3.17
N GLU A 470 -23.19 25.74 4.45
CA GLU A 470 -22.22 26.52 5.25
C GLU A 470 -20.90 25.76 5.44
N LEU A 471 -20.99 24.45 5.80
CA LEU A 471 -19.81 23.60 5.96
C LEU A 471 -19.03 23.48 4.64
N GLY A 472 -19.73 23.39 3.52
CA GLY A 472 -19.12 23.33 2.19
C GLY A 472 -18.38 24.63 1.81
N LEU A 473 -18.96 25.81 2.10
CA LEU A 473 -18.29 27.09 1.87
C LEU A 473 -17.00 27.22 2.70
N ARG A 474 -17.06 26.82 3.97
CA ARG A 474 -15.87 26.82 4.85
C ARG A 474 -14.81 25.87 4.33
N LEU A 475 -15.19 24.65 3.96
CA LEU A 475 -14.26 23.65 3.41
C LEU A 475 -13.63 24.12 2.10
N ARG A 476 -14.44 24.69 1.18
CA ARG A 476 -13.93 25.25 -0.07
C ARG A 476 -12.87 26.32 0.16
N ALA A 477 -13.11 27.24 1.09
CA ALA A 477 -12.12 28.26 1.44
C ALA A 477 -10.82 27.64 1.99
N MET A 478 -10.91 26.59 2.81
CA MET A 478 -9.74 25.87 3.32
C MET A 478 -8.98 25.13 2.23
N LEU A 479 -9.68 24.51 1.27
CA LEU A 479 -9.07 23.70 0.22
C LEU A 479 -8.45 24.52 -0.91
N LEU A 480 -9.02 25.67 -1.26
CA LEU A 480 -8.51 26.50 -2.35
C LEU A 480 -7.55 27.61 -1.87
N GLY A 481 -7.59 27.93 -0.58
CA GLY A 481 -6.74 28.97 -0.01
C GLY A 481 -6.85 30.28 -0.78
N GLY A 482 -5.71 30.94 -1.02
CA GLY A 482 -5.65 32.15 -1.83
C GLY A 482 -5.69 31.93 -3.35
N LEU A 483 -5.74 30.67 -3.84
CA LEU A 483 -5.64 30.32 -5.28
C LEU A 483 -6.99 30.03 -5.93
N GLU A 484 -8.10 30.47 -5.35
CA GLU A 484 -9.43 30.23 -5.91
C GLU A 484 -9.58 30.81 -7.34
N LYS A 485 -9.03 32.01 -7.61
CA LYS A 485 -9.08 32.63 -8.93
C LYS A 485 -8.36 31.82 -10.00
N GLU A 486 -7.18 31.25 -9.64
CA GLU A 486 -6.38 30.40 -10.52
C GLU A 486 -7.11 29.10 -10.83
N CYS A 487 -7.72 28.49 -9.83
CA CYS A 487 -8.52 27.28 -9.98
C CYS A 487 -9.73 27.50 -10.89
N LEU A 488 -10.48 28.57 -10.69
CA LEU A 488 -11.73 28.86 -11.41
C LEU A 488 -11.53 29.32 -12.87
N ARG A 489 -10.30 29.57 -13.31
CA ARG A 489 -10.00 29.81 -14.74
C ARG A 489 -10.07 28.54 -15.58
N ALA A 490 -10.01 27.38 -14.97
CA ALA A 490 -10.13 26.11 -15.65
C ALA A 490 -11.61 25.69 -15.77
N GLN A 491 -11.87 24.82 -16.72
CA GLN A 491 -13.18 24.16 -16.93
C GLN A 491 -13.16 22.73 -16.40
N ARG A 492 -11.95 22.14 -16.20
CA ARG A 492 -11.73 20.81 -15.66
C ARG A 492 -10.62 20.82 -14.62
N TRP A 493 -10.90 20.15 -13.49
CA TRP A 493 -9.92 19.91 -12.46
C TRP A 493 -9.54 18.43 -12.40
N ASP A 494 -8.24 18.17 -12.46
CA ASP A 494 -7.61 16.92 -12.07
C ASP A 494 -7.10 17.07 -10.63
N ILE A 495 -7.76 16.41 -9.69
CA ILE A 495 -7.50 16.57 -8.26
C ILE A 495 -6.62 15.41 -7.79
N VAL A 496 -5.39 15.71 -7.43
CA VAL A 496 -4.45 14.80 -6.76
C VAL A 496 -4.68 14.97 -5.27
N ALA A 497 -5.69 14.28 -4.76
CA ALA A 497 -6.07 14.34 -3.36
C ALA A 497 -5.02 13.66 -2.46
N ASP A 498 -5.05 13.98 -1.17
CA ASP A 498 -4.24 13.35 -0.13
C ASP A 498 -5.13 12.90 1.02
N ASP A 499 -4.78 11.77 1.66
CA ASP A 499 -5.47 11.23 2.82
C ASP A 499 -7.02 11.17 2.64
N GLY A 500 -7.79 11.57 3.64
CA GLY A 500 -9.25 11.62 3.63
C GLY A 500 -9.89 12.53 2.57
N LEU A 501 -9.11 13.35 1.86
CA LEU A 501 -9.64 14.17 0.77
C LEU A 501 -10.18 13.35 -0.41
N PHE A 502 -9.81 12.08 -0.56
CA PHE A 502 -10.42 11.18 -1.54
C PHE A 502 -11.93 10.94 -1.29
N GLN A 503 -12.40 11.19 -0.07
CA GLN A 503 -13.79 11.02 0.32
C GLN A 503 -14.61 12.34 0.25
N VAL A 504 -14.01 13.44 -0.20
CA VAL A 504 -14.70 14.72 -0.35
C VAL A 504 -15.55 14.72 -1.61
N PRO A 505 -16.87 14.99 -1.52
CA PRO A 505 -17.72 15.18 -2.68
C PRO A 505 -17.47 16.58 -3.30
N PHE A 506 -16.32 16.75 -3.97
CA PHE A 506 -15.90 18.04 -4.51
C PHE A 506 -16.97 18.72 -5.36
N GLY A 507 -17.75 17.93 -6.12
CA GLY A 507 -18.83 18.46 -6.94
C GLY A 507 -19.90 19.22 -6.16
N ALA A 508 -20.11 18.86 -4.90
CA ALA A 508 -21.10 19.51 -4.02
C ALA A 508 -20.55 20.72 -3.26
N LEU A 509 -19.29 21.08 -3.42
CA LEU A 509 -18.74 22.29 -2.79
C LEU A 509 -19.46 23.54 -3.37
N PRO A 510 -20.17 24.34 -2.53
CA PRO A 510 -20.92 25.47 -3.02
C PRO A 510 -20.01 26.67 -3.29
N GLY A 511 -20.32 27.46 -4.31
CA GLY A 511 -19.78 28.79 -4.53
C GLY A 511 -20.53 29.84 -3.74
N LYS A 512 -19.97 31.06 -3.69
CA LYS A 512 -20.60 32.24 -3.02
C LYS A 512 -21.96 32.61 -3.61
N ASN A 513 -22.22 32.21 -4.84
CA ASN A 513 -23.49 32.42 -5.57
C ASN A 513 -24.51 31.29 -5.31
N GLY A 514 -24.24 30.36 -4.40
CA GLY A 514 -25.08 29.22 -4.09
C GLY A 514 -25.03 28.07 -5.11
N ARG A 515 -24.27 28.22 -6.21
CA ARG A 515 -24.08 27.15 -7.21
C ARG A 515 -23.06 26.14 -6.73
N TYR A 516 -23.25 24.88 -7.09
CA TYR A 516 -22.31 23.81 -6.80
C TYR A 516 -21.15 23.80 -7.81
N LEU A 517 -19.99 23.32 -7.36
CA LEU A 517 -18.79 23.24 -8.23
C LEU A 517 -19.06 22.36 -9.47
N ALA A 518 -19.85 21.28 -9.36
CA ALA A 518 -20.26 20.44 -10.48
C ALA A 518 -21.03 21.23 -11.57
N GLU A 519 -21.64 22.36 -11.25
CA GLU A 519 -22.33 23.19 -12.23
C GLU A 519 -21.36 23.96 -13.15
N ASP A 520 -20.15 24.19 -12.67
CA ASP A 520 -19.16 25.01 -13.39
C ASP A 520 -17.97 24.18 -13.90
N MET A 521 -17.67 23.02 -13.26
CA MET A 521 -16.44 22.26 -13.48
C MET A 521 -16.66 20.79 -13.81
N GLU A 522 -15.82 20.24 -14.67
CA GLU A 522 -15.59 18.81 -14.77
C GLU A 522 -14.54 18.39 -13.74
N LEU A 523 -14.82 17.35 -12.97
CA LEU A 523 -13.98 16.93 -11.86
C LEU A 523 -13.50 15.47 -12.04
N ARG A 524 -12.20 15.25 -11.85
CA ARG A 524 -11.60 13.92 -11.79
C ARG A 524 -10.66 13.84 -10.59
N LEU A 525 -10.74 12.76 -9.86
CA LEU A 525 -9.71 12.39 -8.88
C LEU A 525 -8.64 11.61 -9.63
N VAL A 526 -7.40 12.05 -9.53
CA VAL A 526 -6.27 11.39 -10.19
C VAL A 526 -5.20 11.01 -9.16
N PRO A 527 -4.55 9.86 -9.34
CA PRO A 527 -3.58 9.39 -8.36
C PRO A 527 -2.30 10.23 -8.32
N ASN A 528 -1.92 10.80 -9.46
CA ASN A 528 -0.79 11.71 -9.63
C ASN A 528 -0.99 12.59 -10.88
N ALA A 529 -0.11 13.58 -11.06
CA ALA A 529 -0.17 14.50 -12.19
C ALA A 529 0.55 14.00 -13.47
N LEU A 530 1.09 12.78 -13.46
CA LEU A 530 1.77 12.21 -14.61
C LEU A 530 0.76 11.85 -15.70
N LYS A 531 1.09 12.18 -16.94
CA LYS A 531 0.27 11.82 -18.11
C LYS A 531 0.71 10.47 -18.64
N HIS A 532 -0.22 9.54 -18.71
CA HIS A 532 -0.02 8.20 -19.23
C HIS A 532 -0.52 8.12 -20.67
N ARG A 533 0.36 7.81 -21.62
CA ARG A 533 -0.03 7.54 -23.00
C ARG A 533 -0.60 6.13 -23.10
N SER A 534 -1.83 6.00 -23.55
CA SER A 534 -2.41 4.72 -23.92
C SER A 534 -2.54 4.65 -25.43
N GLU A 535 -1.94 3.66 -26.05
CA GLU A 535 -1.99 3.42 -27.49
C GLU A 535 -3.19 2.56 -27.91
N ASN A 536 -3.92 1.99 -26.96
CA ASN A 536 -4.99 1.04 -27.24
C ASN A 536 -6.35 1.73 -27.39
N THR A 537 -7.05 1.43 -28.48
CA THR A 537 -8.47 1.75 -28.62
C THR A 537 -9.30 0.72 -27.86
N PRO A 538 -10.17 1.12 -26.94
CA PRO A 538 -10.99 0.20 -26.17
C PRO A 538 -12.02 -0.49 -27.06
N ALA A 539 -12.35 -1.75 -26.75
CA ALA A 539 -13.37 -2.49 -27.47
C ALA A 539 -14.76 -1.85 -27.28
N ARG A 540 -15.57 -1.82 -28.34
CA ARG A 540 -16.98 -1.35 -28.28
C ARG A 540 -17.87 -2.44 -27.68
N ARG A 541 -17.62 -2.79 -26.42
CA ARG A 541 -18.28 -3.86 -25.67
C ARG A 541 -18.69 -3.35 -24.30
N PHE A 542 -19.95 -3.55 -23.94
CA PHE A 542 -20.54 -3.20 -22.67
C PHE A 542 -20.90 -4.44 -21.89
N PHE A 543 -20.41 -4.57 -20.65
CA PHE A 543 -20.69 -5.66 -19.74
C PHE A 543 -21.26 -5.12 -18.42
N ALA A 544 -22.42 -5.64 -18.02
CA ALA A 544 -23.01 -5.29 -16.73
C ALA A 544 -23.27 -6.53 -15.87
N ILE A 545 -23.10 -6.38 -14.57
CA ILE A 545 -23.41 -7.36 -13.53
C ILE A 545 -24.41 -6.71 -12.58
N ALA A 546 -25.60 -7.33 -12.42
CA ALA A 546 -26.67 -6.76 -11.64
C ALA A 546 -27.52 -7.84 -10.95
N ASP A 547 -28.15 -7.50 -9.83
CA ASP A 547 -29.08 -8.35 -9.07
C ASP A 547 -28.56 -9.79 -8.85
N PRO A 548 -27.30 -9.98 -8.36
CA PRO A 548 -26.80 -11.31 -7.99
C PRO A 548 -27.64 -11.98 -6.91
N ILE A 549 -27.44 -13.28 -6.72
CA ILE A 549 -28.08 -14.05 -5.65
C ILE A 549 -27.17 -14.05 -4.43
N PHE A 550 -27.47 -13.23 -3.41
CA PHE A 550 -26.62 -12.99 -2.25
C PHE A 550 -26.89 -13.90 -1.05
N ASN A 551 -28.09 -14.49 -0.98
CA ASN A 551 -28.48 -15.28 0.19
C ASN A 551 -29.21 -16.57 -0.20
N ALA A 552 -29.25 -17.48 0.76
CA ALA A 552 -29.82 -18.81 0.57
C ALA A 552 -31.38 -18.81 0.41
N ALA A 553 -32.06 -17.75 0.86
CA ALA A 553 -33.50 -17.62 0.80
C ALA A 553 -33.99 -17.05 -0.54
N ASP A 554 -33.12 -16.70 -1.47
CA ASP A 554 -33.53 -16.18 -2.79
C ASP A 554 -34.20 -17.26 -3.61
N GLU A 555 -35.44 -17.02 -4.00
CA GLU A 555 -36.32 -17.96 -4.73
C GLU A 555 -35.73 -18.41 -6.09
N ARG A 556 -34.82 -17.63 -6.68
CA ARG A 556 -34.15 -17.91 -7.96
C ARG A 556 -33.12 -19.03 -7.89
N ARG A 557 -32.82 -19.58 -6.71
CA ARG A 557 -31.79 -20.61 -6.52
C ARG A 557 -32.19 -22.00 -7.01
N GLY A 558 -33.42 -22.29 -7.23
CA GLY A 558 -33.88 -23.63 -7.63
C GLY A 558 -33.70 -24.71 -6.53
N ARG A 559 -34.42 -25.86 -6.69
CA ARG A 559 -34.43 -26.94 -5.66
C ARG A 559 -33.20 -27.82 -5.57
N SER A 560 -32.16 -27.64 -6.39
CA SER A 560 -31.03 -28.58 -6.49
C SER A 560 -29.84 -28.23 -5.60
N TRP A 561 -29.91 -27.20 -4.76
CA TRP A 561 -28.80 -26.76 -3.93
C TRP A 561 -28.85 -27.37 -2.53
N GLN A 562 -27.87 -28.23 -2.21
CA GLN A 562 -27.76 -28.87 -0.88
C GLN A 562 -27.35 -27.85 0.18
N TRP A 563 -28.07 -27.85 1.30
CA TRP A 563 -27.90 -26.92 2.40
C TRP A 563 -26.66 -27.22 3.25
N ARG A 564 -25.69 -26.32 3.33
CA ARG A 564 -24.90 -26.11 4.56
C ARG A 564 -25.25 -24.72 5.11
N ARG A 565 -25.57 -24.63 6.41
CA ARG A 565 -25.76 -23.35 7.11
C ARG A 565 -24.46 -22.56 6.99
N SER A 566 -24.46 -21.53 6.16
CA SER A 566 -23.31 -20.64 5.97
C SER A 566 -23.38 -19.53 7.02
N ALA A 567 -22.36 -19.47 7.88
CA ALA A 567 -22.14 -18.37 8.84
C ALA A 567 -21.47 -17.14 8.20
N TYR A 568 -21.57 -17.00 6.86
CA TYR A 568 -20.86 -15.98 6.13
C TYR A 568 -21.55 -14.61 6.11
N ALA A 569 -20.75 -13.55 6.04
CA ALA A 569 -21.18 -12.14 6.08
C ALA A 569 -22.20 -11.74 4.99
N THR A 570 -22.32 -12.51 3.89
CA THR A 570 -23.26 -12.23 2.82
C THR A 570 -24.65 -12.88 3.02
N SER A 571 -24.82 -13.76 4.00
CA SER A 571 -26.10 -14.49 4.21
C SER A 571 -27.29 -13.59 4.55
N GLY A 572 -27.07 -12.35 4.93
CA GLY A 572 -28.07 -11.34 5.27
C GLY A 572 -28.23 -10.19 4.26
N LEU A 573 -27.49 -10.19 3.14
CA LEU A 573 -27.59 -9.10 2.17
C LEU A 573 -28.95 -9.13 1.45
N PRO A 574 -29.67 -7.99 1.36
CA PRO A 574 -30.95 -7.91 0.64
C PRO A 574 -30.72 -8.01 -0.86
N ARG A 575 -31.75 -8.44 -1.56
CA ARG A 575 -31.81 -8.43 -3.02
C ARG A 575 -31.84 -6.98 -3.54
N LEU A 576 -31.24 -6.74 -4.72
CA LEU A 576 -31.18 -5.43 -5.39
C LEU A 576 -31.93 -5.45 -6.74
N PRO A 577 -33.28 -5.56 -6.77
CA PRO A 577 -34.03 -5.71 -8.03
C PRO A 577 -33.98 -4.47 -8.93
N GLY A 578 -33.76 -3.27 -8.38
CA GLY A 578 -33.59 -2.02 -9.13
C GLY A 578 -32.36 -2.01 -9.98
N THR A 579 -31.28 -2.67 -9.52
CA THR A 579 -30.00 -2.73 -10.27
C THR A 579 -30.12 -3.48 -11.58
N ARG A 580 -31.05 -4.44 -11.67
CA ARG A 580 -31.39 -5.12 -12.92
C ARG A 580 -31.97 -4.14 -13.95
N LYS A 581 -32.94 -3.30 -13.54
CA LYS A 581 -33.52 -2.27 -14.41
C LYS A 581 -32.49 -1.26 -14.87
N GLU A 582 -31.60 -0.86 -13.97
CA GLU A 582 -30.46 0.03 -14.27
C GLU A 582 -29.54 -0.55 -15.35
N ALA A 583 -29.12 -1.81 -15.19
CA ALA A 583 -28.24 -2.49 -16.15
C ALA A 583 -28.91 -2.72 -17.50
N GLU A 584 -30.20 -3.08 -17.53
CA GLU A 584 -31.01 -3.27 -18.76
C GLU A 584 -31.22 -1.94 -19.50
N ALA A 585 -31.47 -0.84 -18.79
CA ALA A 585 -31.58 0.51 -19.37
C ALA A 585 -30.22 0.96 -19.96
N ALA A 586 -29.14 0.78 -19.25
CA ALA A 586 -27.78 1.05 -19.74
C ALA A 586 -27.45 0.19 -20.99
N GLN A 587 -27.81 -1.09 -20.98
CA GLN A 587 -27.64 -1.99 -22.12
C GLN A 587 -28.38 -1.48 -23.37
N ALA A 588 -29.60 -1.00 -23.21
CA ALA A 588 -30.40 -0.46 -24.31
C ALA A 588 -29.71 0.76 -24.98
N VAL A 589 -29.16 1.66 -24.18
CA VAL A 589 -28.39 2.82 -24.66
C VAL A 589 -27.18 2.37 -25.48
N TRP A 590 -26.36 1.48 -24.93
CA TRP A 590 -25.13 1.03 -25.60
C TRP A 590 -25.39 0.20 -26.84
N ARG A 591 -26.44 -0.65 -26.85
CA ARG A 591 -26.88 -1.39 -28.05
C ARG A 591 -27.30 -0.46 -29.16
N LYS A 592 -28.07 0.60 -28.84
CA LYS A 592 -28.48 1.63 -29.82
C LYS A 592 -27.28 2.37 -30.40
N SER A 593 -26.21 2.50 -29.62
CA SER A 593 -24.94 3.14 -30.04
C SER A 593 -23.98 2.19 -30.74
N GLY A 594 -24.42 0.97 -31.09
CA GLY A 594 -23.62 0.02 -31.85
C GLY A 594 -22.56 -0.74 -31.02
N TYR A 595 -22.74 -0.83 -29.70
CA TYR A 595 -21.91 -1.66 -28.84
C TYR A 595 -22.45 -3.10 -28.78
N GLU A 596 -21.55 -4.06 -28.74
CA GLU A 596 -21.88 -5.43 -28.33
C GLU A 596 -22.14 -5.42 -26.81
N THR A 597 -23.26 -5.99 -26.36
CA THR A 597 -23.68 -5.83 -24.97
C THR A 597 -24.02 -7.15 -24.30
N THR A 598 -23.61 -7.33 -23.05
CA THR A 598 -23.94 -8.49 -22.20
C THR A 598 -24.31 -8.01 -20.79
N VAL A 599 -25.37 -8.58 -20.23
CA VAL A 599 -25.81 -8.35 -18.84
C VAL A 599 -25.91 -9.69 -18.13
N TYR A 600 -25.21 -9.83 -17.01
CA TYR A 600 -25.34 -10.97 -16.12
C TYR A 600 -26.21 -10.60 -14.93
N THR A 601 -27.18 -11.46 -14.64
CA THR A 601 -28.09 -11.31 -13.49
C THR A 601 -28.32 -12.67 -12.81
N GLY A 602 -28.73 -12.66 -11.54
CA GLY A 602 -29.00 -13.88 -10.80
C GLY A 602 -27.85 -14.88 -10.84
N ALA A 603 -28.11 -16.12 -11.20
CA ALA A 603 -27.13 -17.20 -11.24
C ALA A 603 -25.95 -16.92 -12.20
N ALA A 604 -26.17 -16.19 -13.29
CA ALA A 604 -25.12 -15.84 -14.25
C ALA A 604 -24.06 -14.88 -13.65
N SER A 605 -24.38 -14.17 -12.56
CA SER A 605 -23.47 -13.25 -11.86
C SER A 605 -22.50 -13.97 -10.90
N GLY A 606 -22.23 -15.26 -11.14
CA GLY A 606 -21.23 -16.03 -10.38
C GLY A 606 -19.80 -15.56 -10.67
N GLU A 607 -18.93 -15.68 -9.68
CA GLU A 607 -17.56 -15.20 -9.72
C GLU A 607 -16.76 -15.73 -10.92
N GLU A 608 -16.81 -17.04 -11.16
CA GLU A 608 -16.09 -17.69 -12.25
C GLU A 608 -16.55 -17.18 -13.63
N ALA A 609 -17.86 -17.06 -13.83
CA ALA A 609 -18.44 -16.57 -15.09
C ALA A 609 -18.09 -15.09 -15.34
N VAL A 610 -18.12 -14.27 -14.27
CA VAL A 610 -17.75 -12.84 -14.36
C VAL A 610 -16.28 -12.67 -14.71
N LEU A 611 -15.39 -13.41 -14.06
CA LEU A 611 -13.95 -13.34 -14.32
C LEU A 611 -13.59 -13.83 -15.71
N ALA A 612 -14.16 -14.94 -16.15
CA ALA A 612 -13.99 -15.46 -17.52
C ALA A 612 -14.43 -14.41 -18.55
N ARG A 613 -15.60 -13.81 -18.35
CA ARG A 613 -16.12 -12.78 -19.26
C ARG A 613 -15.23 -11.53 -19.31
N LEU A 614 -14.74 -11.06 -18.19
CA LEU A 614 -13.80 -9.92 -18.14
C LEU A 614 -12.51 -10.22 -18.87
N THR A 615 -11.96 -11.43 -18.71
CA THR A 615 -10.67 -11.82 -19.26
C THR A 615 -10.75 -12.15 -20.76
N GLU A 616 -11.74 -12.92 -21.18
CA GLU A 616 -11.84 -13.44 -22.55
C GLU A 616 -12.46 -12.41 -23.51
N TRP A 617 -13.47 -11.68 -23.04
CA TRP A 617 -14.22 -10.77 -23.90
C TRP A 617 -13.67 -9.35 -23.90
N GLN A 618 -12.83 -8.98 -22.91
CA GLN A 618 -12.16 -7.67 -22.83
C GLN A 618 -13.14 -6.48 -23.04
N PRO A 619 -14.14 -6.29 -22.18
CA PRO A 619 -15.13 -5.22 -22.37
C PRO A 619 -14.48 -3.85 -22.23
N GLY A 620 -14.86 -2.90 -23.11
CA GLY A 620 -14.42 -1.50 -23.02
C GLY A 620 -15.12 -0.76 -21.87
N ILE A 621 -16.33 -1.17 -21.51
CA ILE A 621 -17.10 -0.60 -20.39
C ILE A 621 -17.63 -1.74 -19.52
N VAL A 622 -17.42 -1.62 -18.21
CA VAL A 622 -17.95 -2.57 -17.20
C VAL A 622 -18.79 -1.84 -16.18
N HIS A 623 -19.97 -2.39 -15.86
CA HIS A 623 -20.86 -1.85 -14.83
C HIS A 623 -21.15 -2.90 -13.76
N PHE A 624 -20.75 -2.65 -12.53
CA PHE A 624 -21.08 -3.44 -11.34
C PHE A 624 -22.20 -2.74 -10.57
N ALA A 625 -23.41 -3.29 -10.62
CA ALA A 625 -24.56 -2.86 -9.84
C ALA A 625 -24.87 -3.94 -8.77
N THR A 626 -24.09 -3.91 -7.67
CA THR A 626 -24.09 -4.95 -6.64
C THR A 626 -23.70 -4.38 -5.28
N HIS A 627 -23.74 -5.20 -4.22
CA HIS A 627 -23.25 -4.80 -2.92
C HIS A 627 -21.71 -4.75 -2.86
N THR A 628 -21.18 -3.76 -2.14
CA THR A 628 -19.82 -3.81 -1.58
C THR A 628 -19.92 -4.21 -0.11
N ILE A 629 -19.18 -5.20 0.29
CA ILE A 629 -19.06 -5.64 1.68
C ILE A 629 -17.65 -5.41 2.18
N GLU A 630 -17.52 -5.13 3.46
CA GLU A 630 -16.23 -5.08 4.13
C GLU A 630 -15.98 -6.40 4.86
N ALA A 631 -14.89 -7.06 4.54
CA ALA A 631 -14.45 -8.25 5.24
C ALA A 631 -12.96 -8.13 5.58
N GLN A 632 -12.64 -8.25 6.85
CA GLN A 632 -11.30 -8.09 7.39
C GLN A 632 -10.66 -6.73 7.05
N GLY A 633 -11.45 -5.64 7.17
CA GLY A 633 -10.99 -4.28 6.86
C GLY A 633 -10.74 -4.01 5.37
N ARG A 634 -11.28 -4.86 4.45
CA ARG A 634 -11.08 -4.71 3.00
C ARG A 634 -12.39 -4.77 2.24
N PRO A 635 -12.64 -3.82 1.31
CA PRO A 635 -13.84 -3.82 0.48
C PRO A 635 -13.78 -4.94 -0.58
N ARG A 636 -14.92 -5.58 -0.82
CA ARG A 636 -15.11 -6.64 -1.82
C ARG A 636 -16.45 -6.46 -2.52
N LEU A 637 -16.50 -6.73 -3.82
CA LEU A 637 -17.77 -6.75 -4.57
C LEU A 637 -18.45 -8.10 -4.35
N ALA A 638 -19.72 -8.07 -3.93
CA ALA A 638 -20.50 -9.28 -3.73
C ALA A 638 -21.11 -9.76 -5.06
N LEU A 639 -20.87 -11.03 -5.36
CA LEU A 639 -21.40 -11.74 -6.52
C LEU A 639 -22.35 -12.86 -6.06
N THR A 640 -22.90 -13.62 -7.01
CA THR A 640 -23.77 -14.75 -6.69
C THR A 640 -23.03 -15.80 -5.86
N LEU A 641 -23.72 -16.35 -4.87
CA LEU A 641 -23.24 -17.45 -4.04
C LEU A 641 -22.70 -18.60 -4.92
N ARG A 642 -21.60 -19.19 -4.48
CA ARG A 642 -21.05 -20.41 -5.11
C ARG A 642 -21.96 -21.62 -4.91
N GLY A 643 -21.70 -22.70 -5.63
CA GLY A 643 -22.47 -23.94 -5.55
C GLY A 643 -22.53 -24.57 -4.15
N ASP A 644 -21.50 -24.36 -3.33
CA ASP A 644 -21.42 -24.81 -1.94
C ASP A 644 -22.13 -23.87 -0.93
N GLY A 645 -22.74 -22.79 -1.42
CA GLY A 645 -23.40 -21.77 -0.60
C GLY A 645 -22.45 -20.71 -0.01
N SER A 646 -21.16 -20.78 -0.27
CA SER A 646 -20.22 -19.74 0.12
C SER A 646 -20.39 -18.46 -0.70
N PRO A 647 -20.04 -17.28 -0.17
CA PRO A 647 -20.13 -16.02 -0.92
C PRO A 647 -19.24 -16.01 -2.16
N GLY A 648 -19.79 -15.61 -3.31
CA GLY A 648 -19.00 -15.15 -4.44
C GLY A 648 -18.49 -13.73 -4.14
N LEU A 649 -17.19 -13.52 -4.11
CA LEU A 649 -16.59 -12.24 -3.75
C LEU A 649 -15.46 -11.90 -4.73
N LEU A 650 -15.46 -10.68 -5.24
CA LEU A 650 -14.37 -10.15 -6.05
C LEU A 650 -13.53 -9.19 -5.20
N THR A 651 -12.29 -9.58 -4.93
CA THR A 651 -11.37 -8.82 -4.08
C THR A 651 -10.57 -7.79 -4.89
N ALA A 652 -9.94 -6.84 -4.21
CA ALA A 652 -9.02 -5.90 -4.85
C ALA A 652 -7.81 -6.62 -5.50
N GLU A 653 -7.35 -7.71 -4.89
CA GLU A 653 -6.28 -8.54 -5.43
C GLU A 653 -6.70 -9.26 -6.71
N ASP A 654 -7.91 -9.81 -6.75
CA ASP A 654 -8.46 -10.45 -7.96
C ASP A 654 -8.57 -9.45 -9.11
N ILE A 655 -9.10 -8.26 -8.82
CA ILE A 655 -9.24 -7.19 -9.81
C ILE A 655 -7.87 -6.73 -10.33
N ALA A 656 -6.92 -6.48 -9.44
CA ALA A 656 -5.59 -6.02 -9.83
C ALA A 656 -4.84 -7.02 -10.71
N ALA A 657 -5.20 -8.31 -10.62
CA ALA A 657 -4.64 -9.39 -11.42
C ALA A 657 -5.27 -9.55 -12.81
N LEU A 658 -6.44 -8.94 -13.05
CA LEU A 658 -7.12 -9.08 -14.33
C LEU A 658 -6.35 -8.36 -15.43
N PRO A 659 -6.06 -9.01 -16.58
CA PRO A 659 -5.45 -8.36 -17.73
C PRO A 659 -6.50 -7.60 -18.54
N VAL A 660 -7.21 -6.65 -17.92
CA VAL A 660 -8.30 -5.94 -18.61
C VAL A 660 -7.83 -4.61 -19.18
N ARG A 661 -8.33 -4.30 -20.38
CA ARG A 661 -8.09 -3.02 -21.09
C ARG A 661 -9.38 -2.23 -21.18
N THR A 662 -9.94 -1.89 -20.02
CA THR A 662 -11.24 -1.25 -19.91
C THR A 662 -11.09 0.27 -19.91
N GLU A 663 -11.88 0.97 -20.71
CA GLU A 663 -11.93 2.44 -20.71
C GLU A 663 -12.60 2.97 -19.44
N LEU A 664 -13.71 2.32 -19.05
CA LEU A 664 -14.53 2.74 -17.91
C LEU A 664 -15.03 1.56 -17.11
N VAL A 665 -14.81 1.59 -15.80
CA VAL A 665 -15.51 0.77 -14.82
C VAL A 665 -16.44 1.64 -14.02
N VAL A 666 -17.71 1.24 -13.92
CA VAL A 666 -18.73 1.89 -13.08
C VAL A 666 -19.06 0.93 -11.94
N MET A 667 -18.88 1.38 -10.71
CA MET A 667 -19.26 0.64 -9.51
C MET A 667 -20.41 1.37 -8.83
N SER A 668 -21.65 0.98 -9.17
CA SER A 668 -22.88 1.40 -8.51
C SER A 668 -23.11 0.54 -7.26
N ALA A 669 -22.14 0.55 -6.35
CA ALA A 669 -22.14 -0.27 -5.15
C ALA A 669 -21.83 0.59 -3.92
N CYS A 670 -22.43 0.26 -2.78
CA CYS A 670 -22.24 1.01 -1.53
C CYS A 670 -20.77 1.11 -1.16
N HIS A 671 -20.28 2.32 -0.89
CA HIS A 671 -18.89 2.57 -0.45
C HIS A 671 -17.79 1.98 -1.38
N SER A 672 -18.03 1.95 -2.69
CA SER A 672 -17.05 1.37 -3.64
C SER A 672 -15.73 2.18 -3.72
N ALA A 673 -15.74 3.45 -3.30
CA ALA A 673 -14.55 4.27 -3.10
C ALA A 673 -13.98 4.14 -1.67
N GLY A 674 -14.66 3.40 -0.78
CA GLY A 674 -14.26 3.25 0.63
C GLY A 674 -13.03 2.37 0.78
N SER A 675 -12.02 2.91 1.42
CA SER A 675 -10.91 2.22 2.06
C SER A 675 -10.29 3.22 3.02
N GLU A 676 -9.67 2.76 4.11
CA GLU A 676 -8.95 3.68 4.98
C GLU A 676 -7.85 4.39 4.17
N PRO A 677 -7.91 5.72 4.08
CA PRO A 677 -6.87 6.48 3.39
C PRO A 677 -5.56 6.36 4.16
N ALA A 678 -4.47 6.08 3.47
CA ALA A 678 -3.14 6.12 4.06
C ALA A 678 -2.46 7.44 3.68
N PRO A 679 -1.98 8.24 4.65
CA PRO A 679 -1.28 9.49 4.39
C PRO A 679 -0.11 9.28 3.41
N GLY A 680 -0.04 10.10 2.37
CA GLY A 680 1.02 10.04 1.36
C GLY A 680 1.01 8.84 0.40
N ALA A 681 0.15 7.83 0.60
CA ALA A 681 0.13 6.61 -0.20
C ALA A 681 -0.85 6.64 -1.39
N GLY A 682 -1.73 7.66 -1.46
CA GLY A 682 -2.74 7.77 -2.53
C GLY A 682 -3.93 6.82 -2.35
N LEU A 683 -4.61 6.56 -3.46
CA LEU A 683 -5.83 5.78 -3.55
C LEU A 683 -5.64 4.32 -3.12
N LEU A 684 -6.53 3.79 -2.29
CA LEU A 684 -6.55 2.39 -1.84
C LEU A 684 -7.87 1.69 -2.24
N GLY A 685 -7.89 0.37 -2.17
CA GLY A 685 -9.10 -0.44 -2.36
C GLY A 685 -9.42 -0.81 -3.81
N LEU A 686 -10.72 -1.04 -4.09
CA LEU A 686 -11.23 -1.53 -5.38
C LEU A 686 -10.92 -0.58 -6.54
N THR A 687 -11.05 0.73 -6.32
CA THR A 687 -10.77 1.75 -7.35
C THR A 687 -9.31 1.71 -7.81
N ARG A 688 -8.38 1.60 -6.85
CA ARG A 688 -6.97 1.42 -7.18
C ARG A 688 -6.72 0.11 -7.93
N ALA A 689 -7.36 -0.96 -7.50
CA ALA A 689 -7.21 -2.27 -8.13
C ALA A 689 -7.62 -2.22 -9.62
N TRP A 690 -8.74 -1.57 -9.95
CA TRP A 690 -9.16 -1.37 -11.33
C TRP A 690 -8.20 -0.49 -12.14
N LEU A 691 -7.72 0.61 -11.57
CA LEU A 691 -6.69 1.42 -12.23
C LEU A 691 -5.40 0.61 -12.43
N THR A 692 -5.00 -0.22 -11.46
CA THR A 692 -3.81 -1.09 -11.55
C THR A 692 -3.98 -2.17 -12.61
N SER A 693 -5.16 -2.79 -12.75
CA SER A 693 -5.44 -3.82 -13.76
C SER A 693 -5.41 -3.31 -15.21
N GLY A 694 -5.41 -1.99 -15.42
CA GLY A 694 -5.35 -1.37 -16.75
C GLY A 694 -6.55 -0.52 -17.12
N SER A 695 -7.56 -0.42 -16.25
CA SER A 695 -8.68 0.49 -16.48
C SER A 695 -8.23 1.94 -16.50
N ARG A 696 -8.76 2.73 -17.44
CA ARG A 696 -8.41 4.15 -17.55
C ARG A 696 -9.14 5.01 -16.55
N GLN A 697 -10.42 4.70 -16.35
CA GLN A 697 -11.34 5.48 -15.53
C GLN A 697 -12.21 4.56 -14.69
N VAL A 698 -12.52 4.99 -13.48
CA VAL A 698 -13.37 4.26 -12.53
C VAL A 698 -14.35 5.24 -11.91
N MET A 699 -15.64 5.06 -12.11
CA MET A 699 -16.67 5.77 -11.39
C MET A 699 -17.08 4.96 -10.16
N SER A 700 -17.02 5.57 -9.00
CA SER A 700 -17.31 4.94 -7.69
C SER A 700 -18.25 5.81 -6.87
N THR A 701 -18.80 5.25 -5.80
CA THR A 701 -19.67 5.97 -4.86
C THR A 701 -18.99 6.18 -3.51
N LEU A 702 -19.18 7.36 -2.92
CA LEU A 702 -18.63 7.73 -1.60
C LEU A 702 -19.49 7.22 -0.43
N TRP A 703 -20.76 6.97 -0.68
CA TRP A 703 -21.75 6.44 0.29
C TRP A 703 -22.77 5.56 -0.41
N PRO A 704 -23.58 4.82 0.35
CA PRO A 704 -24.66 4.01 -0.21
C PRO A 704 -25.62 4.86 -1.05
N VAL A 705 -25.77 4.51 -2.32
CA VAL A 705 -26.80 5.05 -3.21
C VAL A 705 -28.00 4.14 -3.21
N GLY A 706 -29.21 4.71 -3.23
CA GLY A 706 -30.44 3.93 -3.25
C GLY A 706 -30.61 3.12 -4.55
N ASP A 707 -31.44 2.09 -4.49
CA ASP A 707 -31.81 1.22 -5.64
C ASP A 707 -32.57 1.99 -6.75
N GLU A 708 -32.79 3.31 -6.56
CA GLU A 708 -33.53 4.20 -7.47
C GLU A 708 -32.59 5.06 -8.37
N SER A 709 -31.31 4.72 -8.47
CA SER A 709 -30.32 5.50 -9.23
C SER A 709 -30.43 5.36 -10.77
N THR A 710 -31.39 4.59 -11.28
CA THR A 710 -31.55 4.31 -12.72
C THR A 710 -31.58 5.58 -13.58
N ALA A 711 -32.30 6.62 -13.14
CA ALA A 711 -32.41 7.88 -13.91
C ALA A 711 -31.05 8.61 -14.04
N PHE A 712 -30.23 8.60 -12.99
CA PHE A 712 -28.90 9.16 -13.00
C PHE A 712 -27.98 8.44 -14.00
N PHE A 713 -27.95 7.09 -13.92
CA PHE A 713 -27.12 6.30 -14.83
C PHE A 713 -27.60 6.35 -16.27
N LEU A 714 -28.91 6.44 -16.50
CA LEU A 714 -29.46 6.62 -17.85
C LEU A 714 -28.96 7.94 -18.46
N ALA A 715 -29.12 9.05 -17.75
CA ALA A 715 -28.63 10.35 -18.21
C ALA A 715 -27.11 10.35 -18.45
N PHE A 716 -26.35 9.66 -17.56
CA PHE A 716 -24.92 9.48 -17.71
C PHE A 716 -24.54 8.72 -19.00
N TYR A 717 -25.19 7.57 -19.24
CA TYR A 717 -24.87 6.72 -20.40
C TYR A 717 -25.39 7.33 -21.72
N GLU A 718 -26.57 7.97 -21.74
CA GLU A 718 -27.05 8.68 -22.91
C GLU A 718 -26.09 9.78 -23.36
N ARG A 719 -25.57 10.56 -22.42
CA ARG A 719 -24.57 11.58 -22.73
C ARG A 719 -23.26 10.98 -23.20
N LEU A 720 -22.81 9.89 -22.56
CA LEU A 720 -21.57 9.21 -22.89
C LEU A 720 -21.62 8.59 -24.30
N ALA A 721 -22.78 8.05 -24.69
CA ALA A 721 -23.00 7.37 -25.96
C ALA A 721 -23.23 8.36 -27.13
N ALA A 722 -23.63 9.60 -26.86
CA ALA A 722 -23.97 10.59 -27.88
C ALA A 722 -22.76 11.07 -28.73
N ASP A 723 -21.55 11.03 -28.19
CA ASP A 723 -20.38 11.61 -28.87
C ASP A 723 -19.73 10.72 -29.93
N GLY A 724 -20.11 9.43 -30.05
CA GLY A 724 -19.62 8.51 -31.08
C GLY A 724 -18.09 8.32 -31.14
N ASN A 725 -17.36 8.97 -30.24
CA ASN A 725 -15.91 9.08 -30.26
C ASN A 725 -15.24 7.84 -29.64
N SER A 726 -14.04 7.51 -30.08
CA SER A 726 -13.25 6.39 -29.53
C SER A 726 -12.80 6.61 -28.07
N ARG A 727 -12.77 7.86 -27.60
CA ARG A 727 -12.47 8.21 -26.20
C ARG A 727 -13.69 8.84 -25.56
N LEU A 728 -14.21 8.16 -24.55
CA LEU A 728 -15.42 8.56 -23.85
C LEU A 728 -15.18 9.81 -22.97
N PRO A 729 -15.99 10.86 -23.09
CA PRO A 729 -15.87 12.07 -22.27
C PRO A 729 -16.52 11.86 -20.89
N VAL A 730 -16.00 10.92 -20.09
CA VAL A 730 -16.64 10.45 -18.86
C VAL A 730 -16.87 11.58 -17.83
N ALA A 731 -15.91 12.50 -17.67
CA ALA A 731 -16.05 13.61 -16.75
C ALA A 731 -17.19 14.56 -17.15
N ALA A 732 -17.30 14.85 -18.44
CA ALA A 732 -18.40 15.67 -18.98
C ALA A 732 -19.76 14.94 -18.82
N ALA A 733 -19.81 13.63 -19.07
CA ALA A 733 -21.03 12.85 -18.92
C ALA A 733 -21.47 12.76 -17.44
N LEU A 734 -20.54 12.56 -16.51
CA LEU A 734 -20.83 12.59 -15.08
C LEU A 734 -21.39 13.94 -14.66
N ARG A 735 -20.72 15.04 -15.07
CA ARG A 735 -21.21 16.39 -14.82
C ARG A 735 -22.63 16.61 -15.36
N GLN A 736 -22.94 16.17 -16.58
CA GLN A 736 -24.28 16.31 -17.16
C GLN A 736 -25.33 15.51 -16.40
N ALA A 737 -25.03 14.29 -15.93
CA ALA A 737 -25.92 13.52 -15.08
C ALA A 737 -26.20 14.22 -13.74
N GLN A 738 -25.16 14.81 -13.13
CA GLN A 738 -25.30 15.61 -11.91
C GLN A 738 -26.14 16.87 -12.16
N LEU A 739 -25.93 17.57 -13.29
CA LEU A 739 -26.72 18.72 -13.68
C LEU A 739 -28.19 18.38 -13.97
N ALA A 740 -28.46 17.21 -14.55
CA ALA A 740 -29.83 16.72 -14.76
C ALA A 740 -30.56 16.55 -13.42
N CYS A 741 -29.91 15.99 -12.42
CA CYS A 741 -30.45 15.89 -11.06
C CYS A 741 -30.69 17.28 -10.43
N ILE A 742 -29.70 18.17 -10.47
CA ILE A 742 -29.78 19.53 -9.89
C ILE A 742 -30.96 20.32 -10.53
N ARG A 743 -31.06 20.29 -11.86
CA ARG A 743 -32.07 21.05 -12.63
C ARG A 743 -33.45 20.40 -12.61
N GLY A 744 -33.53 19.09 -12.43
CA GLY A 744 -34.79 18.35 -12.34
C GLY A 744 -35.60 18.70 -11.09
N GLY A 745 -34.98 19.31 -10.11
CA GLY A 745 -35.65 19.72 -8.86
C GLY A 745 -36.06 18.55 -7.96
N GLY A 746 -36.87 18.86 -6.95
CA GLY A 746 -37.40 17.86 -6.04
C GLY A 746 -36.33 17.20 -5.14
N VAL A 747 -36.56 15.96 -4.77
CA VAL A 747 -35.67 15.22 -3.85
C VAL A 747 -34.32 14.92 -4.51
N ASN A 748 -34.33 14.62 -5.80
CA ASN A 748 -33.12 14.24 -6.55
C ASN A 748 -32.15 15.41 -6.76
N ALA A 749 -32.60 16.67 -6.62
CA ALA A 749 -31.72 17.84 -6.66
C ALA A 749 -30.81 17.97 -5.42
N ARG A 750 -31.13 17.28 -4.33
CA ARG A 750 -30.30 17.32 -3.12
C ARG A 750 -28.97 16.62 -3.37
N PRO A 751 -27.83 17.19 -2.91
CA PRO A 751 -26.50 16.64 -3.15
C PRO A 751 -26.30 15.18 -2.74
N ARG A 752 -27.05 14.71 -1.73
CA ARG A 752 -27.05 13.31 -1.30
C ARG A 752 -27.24 12.31 -2.47
N TYR A 753 -28.06 12.65 -3.47
CA TYR A 753 -28.44 11.74 -4.55
C TYR A 753 -27.50 11.75 -5.76
N TRP A 754 -26.69 12.78 -5.93
CA TRP A 754 -25.81 12.91 -7.09
C TRP A 754 -24.34 13.14 -6.75
N ALA A 755 -24.03 13.77 -5.61
CA ALA A 755 -22.67 14.18 -5.30
C ALA A 755 -21.75 13.02 -4.82
N GLY A 756 -22.35 11.90 -4.43
CA GLY A 756 -21.60 10.70 -4.05
C GLY A 756 -20.90 10.02 -5.22
N HIS A 757 -21.33 10.26 -6.44
CA HIS A 757 -20.71 9.69 -7.63
C HIS A 757 -19.45 10.49 -7.99
N VAL A 758 -18.30 9.82 -7.95
CA VAL A 758 -16.98 10.43 -8.20
C VAL A 758 -16.22 9.64 -9.26
N LEU A 759 -15.46 10.36 -10.06
CA LEU A 759 -14.66 9.79 -11.14
C LEU A 759 -13.18 9.78 -10.77
N PHE A 760 -12.60 8.59 -10.77
CA PHE A 760 -11.16 8.38 -10.69
C PHE A 760 -10.62 8.10 -12.09
N ALA A 761 -9.49 8.71 -12.43
CA ALA A 761 -8.92 8.58 -13.76
C ALA A 761 -7.39 8.54 -13.71
N ARG A 762 -6.77 7.86 -14.68
CA ARG A 762 -5.36 8.13 -15.02
C ARG A 762 -5.32 9.42 -15.85
N ARG A 763 -4.37 10.29 -15.55
CA ARG A 763 -4.19 11.52 -16.29
C ARG A 763 -3.59 11.31 -17.69
#